data_11848d31cf909a1638d5fb5d48f498f0
#
_entry.id   11848d31cf909a1638d5fb5d48f498f0
#
_cell.length_a   1.000
_cell.length_b   1.000
_cell.length_c   1.000
_cell.angle_alpha   90.00
_cell.angle_beta   90.00
_cell.angle_gamma   90.00
#
_symmetry.space_group_name_H-M   'P 1'
#
loop_
_entity.id
_entity.type
_entity.pdbx_description
1 polymer ?
#
loop_
_entity_poly.entity_id
_entity_poly.type
_entity_poly.pdbx_seq_one_letter_code
_entity_poly.pdbx_strand_id
1 'polypeptide(L)'
;MVQRKNPKTHSKKGKLTVYDADGDGDFDVEDAKVLLGLKETERPHFGDSPAEETVLNSDKTSEHVAETTSQQTTDIEEAASLDTLPGETASESDSTPIHDDQVSGSHDVESEIQAAVPLPPLVEDSRFIPDDPRSRIRPYEDEVSTIDTTGVLVEEPPPESKERAVEAENQSEQPAEPEPQSEAPKETESVSETQATTEDQPGEKMKEKAKKKKPKLLNKLDKTIKAEIDAADKLRKKGKVEEALKAFELLVQQYPQSPRARYGKAQVEDDLAEKLRSNDMLQKAINTYREAAELPDVTSDLVRAALKRRAERQQFLGRMRGSLMTLEKLVQIFPEDISLKNDLGVAYLLLGDNKGAKKVYEEVLVADPVNGFAKVHYGFILKADNKIAESIPYLKEGLESGEPGTDDGRFYFHLGDALQRVGDKSAYYWYELGHKRGHFASVWQRSLYNVDGLKAQPWWTTKETGYTDLVKMLERNWKTIRDEALVVMDQNTGMFIPEEENLREKGEWGQYTLWQQGKKVGNACQAVPKTCSLIERYPEATGCKRGQIKFSVMQPGTHVWPHTGPTNCRLRMHLGLVIPKQGCKIRCTNETREWEEGKVLIFDDSFEHEVWQDADSYRLIFIVDVWHPELMPYQWQTLSPI
;
A
#
# COMPACT_ATOMS: atom_id res chain seq x y z
N MET A 1 33.01 15.93 61.88
CA MET A 1 32.50 14.98 60.89
C MET A 1 31.91 15.80 59.74
N VAL A 2 32.66 15.95 58.66
CA VAL A 2 32.26 16.74 57.49
C VAL A 2 32.16 15.78 56.32
N GLN A 3 30.94 15.56 55.83
CA GLN A 3 30.70 14.78 54.62
C GLN A 3 31.02 15.65 53.40
N ARG A 4 31.94 15.19 52.60
CA ARG A 4 32.23 15.75 51.25
C ARG A 4 31.19 15.30 50.26
N LYS A 5 30.48 16.24 49.66
CA LYS A 5 29.61 16.03 48.47
C LYS A 5 30.49 16.02 47.22
N ASN A 6 30.38 14.99 46.40
CA ASN A 6 30.96 14.95 45.07
C ASN A 6 30.15 15.84 44.10
N PRO A 7 30.82 16.54 43.17
CA PRO A 7 30.12 17.37 42.19
C PRO A 7 29.54 16.53 41.07
N LYS A 8 28.25 16.74 40.78
CA LYS A 8 27.56 16.22 39.62
C LYS A 8 28.10 16.87 38.34
N THR A 9 28.58 16.07 37.43
CA THR A 9 28.91 16.46 36.06
C THR A 9 27.63 16.80 35.31
N HIS A 10 27.47 18.06 34.90
CA HIS A 10 26.40 18.47 33.99
C HIS A 10 26.69 17.96 32.57
N SER A 11 25.95 16.93 32.15
CA SER A 11 25.79 16.57 30.76
C SER A 11 24.84 17.57 30.08
N LYS A 12 25.24 18.07 28.91
CA LYS A 12 24.45 19.01 28.10
C LYS A 12 23.20 18.30 27.57
N LYS A 13 22.05 18.45 28.22
CA LYS A 13 20.74 18.15 27.68
C LYS A 13 20.37 19.25 26.67
N GLY A 14 20.28 18.90 25.41
CA GLY A 14 19.75 19.80 24.39
C GLY A 14 19.45 19.04 23.13
N LYS A 15 18.15 18.87 22.86
CA LYS A 15 17.44 18.56 21.59
C LYS A 15 16.54 17.33 21.53
N LEU A 16 16.31 16.58 22.58
CA LEU A 16 15.41 15.41 22.54
C LEU A 16 14.08 15.61 23.30
N THR A 17 13.89 16.71 23.98
CA THR A 17 12.66 17.01 24.77
C THR A 17 11.37 17.16 23.96
N VAL A 18 11.43 17.17 22.64
CA VAL A 18 10.25 17.22 21.77
C VAL A 18 9.63 15.83 21.56
N TYR A 19 10.35 14.78 21.87
CA TYR A 19 9.93 13.38 21.68
C TYR A 19 9.76 12.60 23.00
N ASP A 20 10.03 13.22 24.13
CA ASP A 20 9.79 12.72 25.48
C ASP A 20 8.32 12.97 25.81
N ALA A 21 7.48 12.00 25.45
CA ALA A 21 6.02 12.15 25.46
C ALA A 21 5.41 11.79 26.81
N ASP A 22 6.10 11.01 27.66
CA ASP A 22 5.68 10.71 29.03
C ASP A 22 6.41 11.55 30.10
N GLY A 23 7.41 12.34 29.70
CA GLY A 23 8.06 13.36 30.52
C GLY A 23 9.11 12.82 31.50
N ASP A 24 9.62 11.60 31.31
CA ASP A 24 10.61 10.98 32.20
C ASP A 24 12.06 11.41 31.90
N GLY A 25 12.27 12.09 30.77
CA GLY A 25 13.54 12.70 30.35
C GLY A 25 14.43 11.82 29.49
N ASP A 26 13.96 10.63 29.10
CA ASP A 26 14.64 9.74 28.17
C ASP A 26 13.67 9.40 27.00
N PHE A 27 14.18 9.07 25.83
CA PHE A 27 13.34 8.64 24.71
C PHE A 27 13.38 7.11 24.60
N ASP A 28 12.25 6.46 24.92
CA ASP A 28 12.16 5.01 24.94
C ASP A 28 10.88 4.45 24.27
N VAL A 29 10.58 3.18 24.55
CA VAL A 29 9.43 2.47 23.97
C VAL A 29 8.09 3.03 24.49
N GLU A 30 8.07 3.60 25.70
CA GLU A 30 6.85 4.15 26.30
C GLU A 30 6.50 5.49 25.63
N ASP A 31 7.50 6.35 25.33
CA ASP A 31 7.31 7.53 24.51
C ASP A 31 6.74 7.20 23.13
N ALA A 32 7.30 6.16 22.51
CA ALA A 32 6.82 5.72 21.22
C ALA A 32 5.37 5.24 21.26
N LYS A 33 4.94 4.57 22.34
CA LYS A 33 3.54 4.15 22.53
C LYS A 33 2.61 5.34 22.72
N VAL A 34 3.02 6.36 23.45
CA VAL A 34 2.25 7.61 23.64
C VAL A 34 2.15 8.37 22.32
N LEU A 35 3.25 8.51 21.58
CA LEU A 35 3.28 9.19 20.28
C LEU A 35 2.48 8.46 19.20
N LEU A 36 2.33 7.15 19.33
CA LEU A 36 1.53 6.30 18.43
C LEU A 36 0.08 6.12 18.89
N GLY A 37 -0.32 6.74 20.02
CA GLY A 37 -1.68 6.61 20.57
C GLY A 37 -1.99 5.24 21.17
N LEU A 38 -0.98 4.45 21.50
CA LEU A 38 -1.12 3.11 22.08
C LEU A 38 -1.20 3.13 23.62
N LYS A 39 -0.97 4.28 24.25
CA LYS A 39 -1.06 4.51 25.68
C LYS A 39 -1.55 5.94 25.93
N GLU A 40 -2.57 6.13 26.79
CA GLU A 40 -3.03 7.45 27.21
C GLU A 40 -2.06 8.03 28.26
N THR A 41 -1.69 9.31 28.09
CA THR A 41 -0.94 10.06 29.10
C THR A 41 -1.83 10.35 30.28
N GLU A 42 -1.54 9.84 31.46
CA GLU A 42 -2.10 10.33 32.72
C GLU A 42 -1.59 11.77 32.93
N ARG A 43 -2.49 12.75 32.78
CA ARG A 43 -2.18 14.14 33.14
C ARG A 43 -2.01 14.24 34.65
N PRO A 44 -0.90 14.82 35.16
CA PRO A 44 -0.81 15.09 36.58
C PRO A 44 -1.85 16.13 36.97
N HIS A 45 -2.68 15.80 37.96
CA HIS A 45 -3.61 16.70 38.63
C HIS A 45 -2.81 17.81 39.32
N PHE A 46 -2.84 19.02 38.78
CA PHE A 46 -2.49 20.21 39.54
C PHE A 46 -3.74 20.69 40.28
N GLY A 47 -3.64 20.64 41.62
CA GLY A 47 -4.69 21.10 42.53
C GLY A 47 -4.86 22.60 42.46
N ASP A 48 -6.13 22.96 42.65
CA ASP A 48 -6.64 24.33 42.84
C ASP A 48 -5.93 25.08 43.97
N SER A 49 -5.58 26.35 43.71
CA SER A 49 -5.69 27.41 44.71
C SER A 49 -5.69 28.81 44.06
N PRO A 50 -6.21 29.85 44.74
CA PRO A 50 -7.18 30.76 44.12
C PRO A 50 -6.62 32.13 43.73
N ALA A 51 -7.50 32.88 43.06
CA ALA A 51 -7.38 34.23 42.51
C ALA A 51 -6.78 35.29 43.41
N GLU A 52 -5.99 36.20 42.83
CA GLU A 52 -5.92 37.63 43.22
C GLU A 52 -5.84 38.51 41.95
N GLU A 53 -6.84 39.37 41.85
CA GLU A 53 -6.93 40.51 40.95
C GLU A 53 -5.88 41.55 41.28
N THR A 54 -5.24 42.13 40.29
CA THR A 54 -4.88 43.55 40.31
C THR A 54 -4.82 44.18 38.94
N VAL A 55 -5.51 45.24 38.83
CA VAL A 55 -5.81 46.14 37.72
C VAL A 55 -4.71 47.19 37.56
N LEU A 56 -4.70 47.83 36.41
CA LEU A 56 -4.19 49.17 35.99
C LEU A 56 -2.88 49.17 35.17
N ASN A 57 -3.02 49.64 34.05
CA ASN A 57 -3.18 50.91 33.31
C ASN A 57 -1.98 51.31 32.47
N SER A 58 -2.27 51.54 31.25
CA SER A 58 -2.01 52.71 30.36
C SER A 58 -0.59 53.25 30.24
N ASP A 59 -0.08 53.52 29.15
CA ASP A 59 -0.22 54.63 28.20
C ASP A 59 0.99 54.76 27.25
N LYS A 60 0.65 55.00 26.02
CA LYS A 60 1.14 56.01 25.05
C LYS A 60 2.60 56.15 24.62
N THR A 61 2.61 56.27 23.34
CA THR A 61 3.15 57.30 22.38
C THR A 61 4.51 56.97 21.80
N SER A 62 4.57 56.96 20.54
CA SER A 62 4.56 57.84 19.38
C SER A 62 5.91 57.97 18.70
N GLU A 63 5.84 57.86 17.37
CA GLU A 63 6.48 58.74 16.34
C GLU A 63 8.03 58.71 16.25
N HIS A 64 8.65 58.71 15.13
CA HIS A 64 8.57 59.41 13.85
C HIS A 64 9.61 58.83 12.85
N VAL A 65 9.22 58.68 11.56
CA VAL A 65 9.60 59.48 10.38
C VAL A 65 11.08 59.39 9.95
N ALA A 66 11.39 59.06 8.79
CA ALA A 66 11.30 59.52 7.43
C ALA A 66 12.51 59.01 6.63
N GLU A 67 12.26 58.66 5.40
CA GLU A 67 12.75 59.29 4.16
C GLU A 67 14.26 59.28 3.95
N THR A 68 14.81 59.00 2.81
CA THR A 68 14.60 59.48 1.43
C THR A 68 15.53 58.76 0.44
N THR A 69 15.03 58.50 -0.76
CA THR A 69 15.53 58.83 -2.11
C THR A 69 16.97 58.49 -2.47
N SER A 70 17.32 58.07 -3.65
CA SER A 70 16.90 58.24 -5.05
C SER A 70 17.98 57.69 -5.97
N GLN A 71 17.57 57.20 -7.13
CA GLN A 71 18.07 57.50 -8.50
C GLN A 71 19.55 57.20 -8.83
N GLN A 72 19.95 56.71 -9.93
CA GLN A 72 19.58 56.84 -11.37
C GLN A 72 20.47 55.90 -12.19
N THR A 73 19.89 55.19 -13.16
CA THR A 73 20.06 55.22 -14.62
C THR A 73 21.49 55.27 -15.19
N THR A 74 21.76 54.45 -16.19
CA THR A 74 21.90 54.68 -17.65
C THR A 74 22.45 53.43 -18.32
N ASP A 75 21.77 52.86 -19.27
CA ASP A 75 21.82 52.85 -20.72
C ASP A 75 23.21 52.69 -21.38
N ILE A 76 23.16 51.83 -22.41
CA ILE A 76 23.69 51.97 -23.81
C ILE A 76 24.17 50.60 -24.30
N GLU A 77 23.39 49.90 -25.20
CA GLU A 77 23.55 49.76 -26.64
C GLU A 77 24.94 49.30 -27.12
N GLU A 78 25.03 48.41 -27.99
CA GLU A 78 24.68 48.05 -29.35
C GLU A 78 25.82 47.24 -30.00
N ALA A 79 25.49 46.36 -30.82
CA ALA A 79 25.67 46.08 -32.23
C ALA A 79 26.63 44.93 -32.65
N ALA A 80 26.02 44.00 -33.30
CA ALA A 80 26.17 43.56 -34.71
C ALA A 80 27.57 43.07 -35.16
N SER A 81 27.76 42.01 -35.81
CA SER A 81 27.33 41.43 -37.06
C SER A 81 28.37 40.47 -37.65
N LEU A 82 27.87 39.43 -38.34
CA LEU A 82 28.31 38.89 -39.65
C LEU A 82 29.75 38.30 -39.77
N ASP A 83 29.97 37.09 -40.22
CA ASP A 83 29.84 36.52 -41.54
C ASP A 83 30.65 35.18 -41.67
N THR A 84 30.11 34.31 -42.46
CA THR A 84 30.54 33.44 -43.56
C THR A 84 31.06 32.05 -43.29
N LEU A 85 30.32 31.11 -43.89
CA LEU A 85 30.69 29.75 -44.41
C LEU A 85 31.69 29.89 -45.62
N PRO A 86 32.29 28.85 -46.24
CA PRO A 86 31.90 27.42 -46.31
C PRO A 86 33.10 26.43 -46.42
N GLY A 87 32.77 25.10 -46.52
CA GLY A 87 33.75 24.14 -47.06
C GLY A 87 33.42 22.66 -46.78
N GLU A 88 32.90 22.01 -47.78
CA GLU A 88 32.61 20.57 -47.93
C GLU A 88 33.77 19.65 -47.64
N THR A 89 33.49 18.42 -47.11
CA THR A 89 33.61 17.18 -47.94
C THR A 89 33.17 15.95 -47.17
N ALA A 90 32.55 15.04 -47.90
CA ALA A 90 31.88 13.81 -47.50
C ALA A 90 32.84 12.68 -47.10
N SER A 91 32.31 11.78 -46.22
CA SER A 91 32.47 10.32 -46.42
C SER A 91 31.42 9.55 -45.58
N GLU A 92 30.75 8.68 -46.30
CA GLU A 92 29.71 7.74 -45.80
C GLU A 92 30.27 6.75 -44.81
N SER A 93 29.48 6.44 -43.76
CA SER A 93 29.38 5.08 -43.24
C SER A 93 28.05 4.93 -42.46
N ASP A 94 27.32 3.99 -42.94
CA ASP A 94 26.10 3.36 -42.57
C ASP A 94 26.03 3.01 -41.05
N SER A 95 25.03 3.51 -40.36
CA SER A 95 24.50 2.89 -39.15
C SER A 95 23.08 3.45 -38.84
N THR A 96 22.13 2.56 -38.97
CA THR A 96 20.71 2.72 -38.67
C THR A 96 20.46 3.23 -37.25
N PRO A 97 19.57 4.18 -37.08
CA PRO A 97 19.13 4.59 -35.74
C PRO A 97 18.11 3.59 -35.19
N ILE A 98 18.41 3.08 -34.00
CA ILE A 98 17.46 2.38 -33.14
C ILE A 98 16.47 3.44 -32.63
N HIS A 99 15.21 3.29 -32.96
CA HIS A 99 14.11 4.04 -32.37
C HIS A 99 13.99 3.67 -30.88
N ASP A 100 14.26 4.63 -30.01
CA ASP A 100 13.79 4.62 -28.63
C ASP A 100 12.28 4.91 -28.65
N ASP A 101 11.46 3.87 -28.63
CA ASP A 101 10.06 3.97 -28.26
C ASP A 101 9.97 4.20 -26.75
N GLN A 102 9.80 5.47 -26.37
CA GLN A 102 9.35 5.82 -25.02
C GLN A 102 7.90 5.35 -24.86
N VAL A 103 7.73 4.18 -24.26
CA VAL A 103 6.45 3.72 -23.75
C VAL A 103 6.16 4.51 -22.48
N SER A 104 5.20 5.43 -22.56
CA SER A 104 4.62 6.08 -21.40
C SER A 104 3.77 5.05 -20.64
N GLY A 105 4.34 4.44 -19.60
CA GLY A 105 3.63 3.55 -18.72
C GLY A 105 2.56 4.29 -17.90
N SER A 106 1.38 3.73 -17.80
CA SER A 106 0.29 4.24 -17.00
C SER A 106 0.63 4.09 -15.50
N HIS A 107 0.77 5.20 -14.81
CA HIS A 107 1.09 5.24 -13.38
C HIS A 107 -0.13 4.95 -12.47
N ASP A 108 -1.35 4.98 -13.00
CA ASP A 108 -2.58 4.82 -12.21
C ASP A 108 -2.85 3.37 -11.79
N VAL A 109 -2.49 2.42 -12.61
CA VAL A 109 -2.59 0.98 -12.30
C VAL A 109 -1.63 0.57 -11.18
N GLU A 110 -0.48 1.23 -11.07
CA GLU A 110 0.51 0.94 -10.03
C GLU A 110 0.03 1.27 -8.61
N SER A 111 -0.74 2.33 -8.40
CA SER A 111 -1.18 2.71 -7.05
C SER A 111 -2.23 1.75 -6.50
N GLU A 112 -3.15 1.25 -7.33
CA GLU A 112 -4.13 0.24 -6.90
C GLU A 112 -3.57 -1.18 -6.90
N ILE A 113 -2.65 -1.51 -7.81
CA ILE A 113 -1.92 -2.77 -7.77
C ILE A 113 -1.03 -2.85 -6.52
N GLN A 114 -0.35 -1.77 -6.13
CA GLN A 114 0.39 -1.72 -4.87
C GLN A 114 -0.53 -1.83 -3.65
N ALA A 115 -1.73 -1.24 -3.70
CA ALA A 115 -2.75 -1.43 -2.67
C ALA A 115 -3.30 -2.86 -2.64
N ALA A 116 -3.25 -3.58 -3.77
CA ALA A 116 -3.74 -4.95 -3.90
C ALA A 116 -2.66 -6.02 -3.66
N VAL A 117 -1.36 -5.68 -3.72
CA VAL A 117 -0.28 -6.64 -3.45
C VAL A 117 -0.30 -7.04 -1.97
N PRO A 118 -0.33 -8.34 -1.64
CA PRO A 118 -0.22 -8.79 -0.27
C PRO A 118 1.11 -8.35 0.33
N LEU A 119 1.07 -7.46 1.33
CA LEU A 119 2.26 -7.25 2.15
C LEU A 119 2.61 -8.57 2.84
N PRO A 120 3.90 -8.88 3.05
CA PRO A 120 4.26 -10.01 3.88
C PRO A 120 3.52 -9.88 5.22
N PRO A 121 3.13 -10.99 5.87
CA PRO A 121 2.46 -10.93 7.15
C PRO A 121 3.27 -10.01 8.05
N LEU A 122 2.62 -8.98 8.59
CA LEU A 122 3.23 -8.06 9.54
C LEU A 122 3.81 -8.92 10.67
N VAL A 123 5.11 -9.11 10.64
CA VAL A 123 5.82 -9.43 11.87
C VAL A 123 5.60 -8.18 12.72
N GLU A 124 4.96 -8.31 13.86
CA GLU A 124 4.70 -7.22 14.82
C GLU A 124 6.03 -6.62 15.26
N ASP A 125 6.71 -5.87 14.41
CA ASP A 125 7.85 -5.01 14.72
C ASP A 125 8.34 -4.24 13.49
N SER A 126 7.49 -3.36 12.93
CA SER A 126 7.89 -2.44 11.87
C SER A 126 8.35 -1.10 12.45
N ARG A 127 9.53 -1.05 13.06
CA ARG A 127 10.11 0.18 13.63
C ARG A 127 11.43 0.61 13.01
N PHE A 128 11.63 0.34 11.73
CA PHE A 128 12.77 0.90 10.99
C PHE A 128 12.35 2.12 10.17
N ILE A 129 13.09 3.20 10.32
CA ILE A 129 12.93 4.43 9.56
C ILE A 129 13.70 4.29 8.24
N PRO A 130 13.15 4.75 7.07
CA PRO A 130 13.91 4.79 5.81
C PRO A 130 15.17 5.66 5.93
N ASP A 131 16.24 5.26 5.26
CA ASP A 131 17.53 5.94 5.23
C ASP A 131 17.44 7.43 4.89
N ASP A 132 18.20 8.26 5.62
CA ASP A 132 18.48 9.67 5.28
C ASP A 132 19.24 9.73 3.93
N PRO A 133 18.77 10.53 2.94
CA PRO A 133 19.41 10.63 1.61
C PRO A 133 20.85 11.18 1.59
N ARG A 134 21.48 11.46 2.72
CA ARG A 134 22.78 12.13 2.82
C ARG A 134 24.01 11.25 3.03
N SER A 135 23.85 9.95 3.18
CA SER A 135 25.02 9.05 3.30
C SER A 135 25.44 8.52 1.92
N ARG A 136 26.26 9.31 1.22
CA ARG A 136 26.96 8.86 0.00
C ARG A 136 28.18 8.02 0.38
N ILE A 137 28.07 6.71 0.28
CA ILE A 137 29.22 5.81 0.21
C ILE A 137 29.18 5.13 -1.15
N ARG A 138 30.36 5.09 -1.82
CA ARG A 138 30.55 4.59 -3.19
C ARG A 138 30.06 3.14 -3.33
N PRO A 139 29.46 2.77 -4.48
CA PRO A 139 28.97 1.43 -4.71
C PRO A 139 30.13 0.47 -4.92
N TYR A 140 30.12 -0.63 -4.19
CA TYR A 140 30.78 -1.86 -4.58
C TYR A 140 29.87 -2.49 -5.65
N GLU A 141 30.46 -2.82 -6.79
CA GLU A 141 29.73 -3.41 -7.91
C GLU A 141 29.25 -4.80 -7.51
N ASP A 142 28.00 -4.89 -7.08
CA ASP A 142 27.15 -6.06 -7.20
C ASP A 142 25.71 -5.65 -6.86
N GLU A 143 24.89 -5.55 -7.90
CA GLU A 143 23.44 -5.44 -7.88
C GLU A 143 22.82 -4.23 -7.15
N VAL A 144 23.04 -3.04 -7.68
CA VAL A 144 22.11 -1.93 -7.51
C VAL A 144 21.08 -2.01 -8.65
N SER A 145 20.01 -2.75 -8.45
CA SER A 145 18.81 -2.56 -9.25
C SER A 145 17.97 -1.48 -8.57
N THR A 146 17.96 -0.30 -9.15
CA THR A 146 16.85 0.63 -9.02
C THR A 146 15.57 -0.18 -9.28
N ILE A 147 14.58 -0.02 -8.42
CA ILE A 147 13.24 -0.54 -8.63
C ILE A 147 12.73 0.14 -9.88
N ASP A 148 12.79 -0.58 -11.00
CA ASP A 148 12.07 -0.22 -12.20
C ASP A 148 10.68 -0.82 -12.04
N THR A 149 9.71 0.02 -11.71
CA THR A 149 8.33 -0.33 -11.46
C THR A 149 7.54 -0.56 -12.75
N THR A 150 8.22 -0.68 -13.90
CA THR A 150 7.62 -0.92 -15.20
C THR A 150 7.60 -2.40 -15.57
N GLY A 151 6.82 -3.20 -14.88
CA GLY A 151 6.80 -4.65 -15.07
C GLY A 151 5.46 -5.34 -15.13
N VAL A 152 4.38 -4.65 -15.49
CA VAL A 152 3.12 -5.31 -15.85
C VAL A 152 2.89 -5.16 -17.35
N LEU A 153 3.34 -6.15 -18.13
CA LEU A 153 2.94 -6.32 -19.51
C LEU A 153 1.49 -6.84 -19.52
N VAL A 154 0.56 -5.98 -19.90
CA VAL A 154 -0.79 -6.41 -20.29
C VAL A 154 -0.68 -6.95 -21.71
N GLU A 155 -0.82 -8.25 -21.92
CA GLU A 155 -1.00 -8.82 -23.26
C GLU A 155 -2.36 -8.41 -23.79
N GLU A 156 -2.38 -7.76 -24.96
CA GLU A 156 -3.59 -7.53 -25.73
C GLU A 156 -4.27 -8.87 -26.08
N PRO A 157 -5.60 -8.95 -26.03
CA PRO A 157 -6.32 -10.12 -26.49
C PRO A 157 -6.12 -10.32 -27.99
N PRO A 158 -6.01 -11.57 -28.49
CA PRO A 158 -5.84 -11.84 -29.92
C PRO A 158 -7.05 -11.37 -30.73
N PRO A 159 -6.86 -10.92 -31.98
CA PRO A 159 -7.95 -10.40 -32.80
C PRO A 159 -8.97 -11.49 -33.15
N GLU A 160 -10.24 -11.18 -32.91
CA GLU A 160 -11.38 -12.03 -33.30
C GLU A 160 -11.40 -12.29 -34.81
N SER A 161 -11.38 -13.56 -35.17
CA SER A 161 -11.64 -14.01 -36.53
C SER A 161 -13.13 -13.91 -36.80
N LYS A 162 -13.48 -13.05 -37.76
CA LYS A 162 -14.82 -12.94 -38.35
C LYS A 162 -15.18 -14.24 -39.07
N GLU A 163 -16.16 -14.94 -38.60
CA GLU A 163 -16.95 -15.86 -39.44
C GLU A 163 -18.44 -15.58 -39.34
N ARG A 164 -19.04 -15.69 -40.52
CA ARG A 164 -20.33 -15.24 -41.02
C ARG A 164 -21.55 -15.75 -40.29
N ALA A 165 -22.52 -14.84 -40.23
CA ALA A 165 -23.93 -15.08 -40.01
C ALA A 165 -24.57 -16.07 -41.01
N VAL A 166 -25.47 -16.93 -40.53
CA VAL A 166 -26.60 -17.45 -41.29
C VAL A 166 -27.84 -17.39 -40.39
N GLU A 167 -28.84 -16.70 -40.95
CA GLU A 167 -30.19 -16.50 -40.44
C GLU A 167 -30.96 -17.80 -40.32
N ALA A 168 -31.82 -17.93 -39.33
CA ALA A 168 -33.12 -18.59 -39.48
C ALA A 168 -34.12 -18.09 -38.44
N GLU A 169 -35.20 -17.54 -38.95
CA GLU A 169 -36.41 -17.05 -38.31
C GLU A 169 -37.23 -18.18 -37.62
N ASN A 170 -37.96 -17.80 -36.60
CA ASN A 170 -39.43 -17.87 -36.48
C ASN A 170 -40.03 -18.51 -35.22
N GLN A 171 -40.89 -17.70 -34.62
CA GLN A 171 -42.24 -17.90 -34.04
C GLN A 171 -42.37 -18.38 -32.59
N SER A 172 -42.73 -17.43 -31.76
CA SER A 172 -44.02 -17.14 -31.09
C SER A 172 -44.68 -18.28 -30.30
N GLU A 173 -44.87 -18.03 -29.01
CA GLU A 173 -46.19 -17.93 -28.34
C GLU A 173 -46.06 -17.93 -26.82
N GLN A 174 -46.60 -16.89 -26.18
CA GLN A 174 -47.12 -16.84 -24.81
C GLN A 174 -48.63 -17.20 -24.86
N PRO A 175 -49.45 -17.34 -23.76
CA PRO A 175 -49.21 -17.17 -22.32
C PRO A 175 -49.98 -18.19 -21.43
N ALA A 176 -49.80 -18.17 -20.11
CA ALA A 176 -50.85 -18.12 -19.07
C ALA A 176 -50.42 -18.67 -17.71
N GLU A 177 -50.50 -17.79 -16.72
CA GLU A 177 -50.72 -18.08 -15.28
C GLU A 177 -52.11 -18.71 -15.06
N PRO A 178 -52.46 -19.36 -13.91
CA PRO A 178 -52.55 -18.69 -12.61
C PRO A 178 -52.24 -19.56 -11.35
N GLU A 179 -51.95 -18.87 -10.26
CA GLU A 179 -52.10 -19.37 -8.89
C GLU A 179 -53.58 -19.72 -8.52
N PRO A 180 -53.92 -20.50 -7.42
CA PRO A 180 -53.83 -19.97 -6.06
C PRO A 180 -53.68 -20.98 -4.88
N GLN A 181 -53.14 -20.45 -3.78
CA GLN A 181 -53.50 -20.52 -2.35
C GLN A 181 -53.81 -21.83 -1.60
N SER A 182 -53.28 -21.86 -0.41
CA SER A 182 -53.80 -22.17 0.93
C SER A 182 -53.37 -23.49 1.57
N GLU A 183 -52.86 -23.40 2.71
CA GLU A 183 -53.20 -23.47 4.11
C GLU A 183 -52.31 -24.41 4.92
N ALA A 184 -51.85 -23.92 6.05
CA ALA A 184 -51.28 -24.67 7.17
C ALA A 184 -52.40 -25.39 7.95
N PRO A 185 -52.07 -26.44 8.76
CA PRO A 185 -52.28 -26.24 10.18
C PRO A 185 -51.24 -26.87 11.13
N LYS A 186 -51.33 -26.35 12.34
CA LYS A 186 -50.64 -26.51 13.61
C LYS A 186 -50.66 -27.87 14.26
N GLU A 187 -49.64 -28.03 15.17
CA GLU A 187 -49.64 -28.64 16.51
C GLU A 187 -49.91 -30.14 16.69
N THR A 188 -49.00 -30.84 17.38
CA THR A 188 -49.09 -31.12 18.85
C THR A 188 -47.90 -31.95 19.35
N GLU A 189 -47.51 -31.66 20.59
CA GLU A 189 -46.58 -32.38 21.45
C GLU A 189 -46.93 -33.84 21.71
N SER A 190 -45.90 -34.69 22.00
CA SER A 190 -45.89 -35.43 23.24
C SER A 190 -44.58 -36.22 23.48
N VAL A 191 -44.18 -36.17 24.73
CA VAL A 191 -43.08 -36.81 25.44
C VAL A 191 -43.24 -38.31 25.50
N SER A 192 -42.12 -39.09 25.40
CA SER A 192 -41.84 -40.16 26.39
C SER A 192 -40.45 -40.77 26.20
N GLU A 193 -39.75 -40.89 27.30
CA GLU A 193 -38.55 -41.69 27.57
C GLU A 193 -38.78 -43.19 27.28
N THR A 194 -37.73 -43.90 26.85
CA THR A 194 -37.21 -45.08 27.52
C THR A 194 -35.92 -45.63 26.87
N GLN A 195 -35.02 -45.98 27.72
CA GLN A 195 -33.74 -46.67 27.78
C GLN A 195 -33.38 -47.76 26.74
N ALA A 196 -32.08 -47.67 26.38
CA ALA A 196 -31.03 -48.72 26.37
C ALA A 196 -31.12 -49.89 25.38
N THR A 197 -30.10 -50.04 24.54
CA THR A 197 -29.02 -51.06 24.66
C THR A 197 -28.08 -50.98 23.42
N THR A 198 -26.82 -50.89 23.70
CA THR A 198 -25.57 -51.46 23.12
C THR A 198 -25.44 -51.87 21.67
N GLU A 199 -24.24 -51.49 21.17
CA GLU A 199 -23.36 -52.12 20.14
C GLU A 199 -23.53 -51.54 18.73
N ASP A 200 -22.60 -50.82 18.12
CA ASP A 200 -21.25 -51.15 17.68
C ASP A 200 -20.59 -49.89 17.06
N GLN A 201 -19.38 -49.60 17.42
CA GLN A 201 -18.51 -48.66 16.67
C GLN A 201 -17.93 -49.37 15.45
N PRO A 202 -17.62 -48.67 14.35
CA PRO A 202 -16.22 -48.25 14.23
C PRO A 202 -15.99 -46.92 13.50
N GLY A 203 -14.93 -46.22 13.84
CA GLY A 203 -14.31 -45.24 12.97
C GLY A 203 -13.81 -43.97 13.64
N GLU A 204 -13.03 -44.05 14.71
CA GLU A 204 -12.08 -43.02 15.09
C GLU A 204 -11.07 -42.80 13.95
N LYS A 205 -11.26 -41.77 13.15
CA LYS A 205 -10.15 -41.20 12.34
C LYS A 205 -9.17 -40.55 13.32
N MET A 206 -8.17 -41.32 13.72
CA MET A 206 -6.95 -40.83 14.36
C MET A 206 -6.36 -39.71 13.52
N LYS A 207 -6.51 -38.45 13.95
CA LYS A 207 -5.61 -37.37 13.58
C LYS A 207 -4.26 -37.67 14.20
N GLU A 208 -3.43 -38.38 13.45
CA GLU A 208 -2.02 -38.60 13.80
C GLU A 208 -1.35 -37.21 13.84
N LYS A 209 -1.20 -36.66 15.05
CA LYS A 209 -0.34 -35.50 15.28
C LYS A 209 1.09 -35.97 15.02
N ALA A 210 1.54 -35.78 13.78
CA ALA A 210 2.94 -35.95 13.42
C ALA A 210 3.76 -35.10 14.38
N LYS A 211 4.48 -35.74 15.31
CA LYS A 211 5.43 -35.06 16.20
C LYS A 211 6.47 -34.38 15.31
N LYS A 212 6.39 -33.05 15.15
CA LYS A 212 7.39 -32.26 14.40
C LYS A 212 8.76 -32.57 15.00
N LYS A 213 9.62 -33.26 14.26
CA LYS A 213 11.00 -33.56 14.66
C LYS A 213 11.73 -32.22 14.86
N LYS A 214 12.45 -32.06 15.97
CA LYS A 214 13.30 -30.88 16.20
C LYS A 214 14.33 -30.78 15.09
N PRO A 215 14.55 -29.58 14.49
CA PRO A 215 15.49 -29.38 13.38
C PRO A 215 16.91 -29.75 13.81
N LYS A 216 17.64 -30.42 12.92
CA LYS A 216 19.03 -30.84 13.13
C LYS A 216 19.98 -29.75 12.59
N LEU A 217 20.30 -28.75 13.41
CA LEU A 217 21.11 -27.60 13.02
C LEU A 217 22.63 -27.84 13.19
N LEU A 218 23.07 -28.94 13.77
CA LEU A 218 24.46 -29.21 14.09
C LEU A 218 25.03 -30.31 13.18
N ASN A 219 26.10 -30.03 12.45
CA ASN A 219 26.92 -31.03 11.76
C ASN A 219 27.86 -31.76 12.71
N LYS A 220 28.83 -32.52 12.19
CA LYS A 220 29.79 -33.26 13.03
C LYS A 220 30.71 -32.34 13.82
N LEU A 221 31.27 -31.31 13.16
CA LEU A 221 32.13 -30.30 13.79
C LEU A 221 31.37 -29.50 14.85
N ASP A 222 30.17 -29.01 14.53
CA ASP A 222 29.35 -28.22 15.46
C ASP A 222 29.01 -28.97 16.73
N LYS A 223 28.91 -30.31 16.68
CA LYS A 223 28.68 -31.14 17.88
C LYS A 223 29.87 -31.17 18.83
N THR A 224 31.11 -31.01 18.34
CA THR A 224 32.31 -30.97 19.18
C THR A 224 32.44 -29.67 19.95
N ILE A 225 31.92 -28.55 19.40
CA ILE A 225 31.96 -27.21 19.99
C ILE A 225 30.55 -26.78 20.49
N LYS A 226 29.68 -27.75 20.75
CA LYS A 226 28.28 -27.45 21.11
C LYS A 226 28.17 -26.65 22.41
N ALA A 227 29.06 -26.90 23.37
CA ALA A 227 29.02 -26.21 24.66
C ALA A 227 29.29 -24.70 24.51
N GLU A 228 30.23 -24.34 23.66
CA GLU A 228 30.60 -22.95 23.32
C GLU A 228 29.49 -22.26 22.54
N ILE A 229 28.90 -22.93 21.54
CA ILE A 229 27.74 -22.45 20.79
C ILE A 229 26.56 -22.21 21.71
N ASP A 230 26.23 -23.16 22.58
CA ASP A 230 25.12 -23.02 23.54
C ASP A 230 25.38 -21.88 24.55
N ALA A 231 26.64 -21.63 24.94
CA ALA A 231 27.00 -20.51 25.81
C ALA A 231 26.76 -19.17 25.12
N ALA A 232 27.19 -19.03 23.87
CA ALA A 232 26.96 -17.83 23.05
C ALA A 232 25.44 -17.61 22.78
N ASP A 233 24.71 -18.67 22.43
CA ASP A 233 23.25 -18.60 22.27
C ASP A 233 22.54 -18.19 23.58
N LYS A 234 23.06 -18.59 24.74
CA LYS A 234 22.51 -18.19 26.03
C LYS A 234 22.71 -16.70 26.32
N LEU A 235 23.84 -16.12 25.88
CA LEU A 235 24.06 -14.67 25.96
C LEU A 235 23.04 -13.93 25.07
N ARG A 236 22.87 -14.38 23.82
CA ARG A 236 21.89 -13.82 22.90
C ARG A 236 20.47 -13.84 23.49
N LYS A 237 20.00 -14.99 23.99
CA LYS A 237 18.66 -15.15 24.60
C LYS A 237 18.45 -14.33 25.88
N LYS A 238 19.53 -13.85 26.52
CA LYS A 238 19.48 -12.96 27.68
C LYS A 238 19.52 -11.48 27.27
N GLY A 239 19.44 -11.15 25.98
CA GLY A 239 19.53 -9.79 25.48
C GLY A 239 20.94 -9.17 25.54
N LYS A 240 21.99 -9.97 25.88
CA LYS A 240 23.39 -9.53 25.88
C LYS A 240 24.00 -9.62 24.48
N VAL A 241 23.46 -8.80 23.56
CA VAL A 241 23.70 -8.94 22.12
C VAL A 241 25.17 -8.73 21.76
N GLU A 242 25.82 -7.70 22.32
CA GLU A 242 27.22 -7.36 22.04
C GLU A 242 28.20 -8.44 22.60
N GLU A 243 27.90 -8.97 23.79
CA GLU A 243 28.69 -10.09 24.35
C GLU A 243 28.51 -11.36 23.50
N ALA A 244 27.28 -11.62 23.04
CA ALA A 244 26.98 -12.74 22.14
C ALA A 244 27.66 -12.61 20.79
N LEU A 245 27.70 -11.37 20.20
CA LEU A 245 28.41 -11.13 18.93
C LEU A 245 29.88 -11.45 19.07
N LYS A 246 30.55 -10.92 20.09
CA LYS A 246 31.98 -11.21 20.36
C LYS A 246 32.24 -12.70 20.53
N ALA A 247 31.34 -13.41 21.25
CA ALA A 247 31.47 -14.86 21.43
C ALA A 247 31.34 -15.62 20.11
N PHE A 248 30.37 -15.27 19.24
CA PHE A 248 30.23 -15.92 17.94
C PHE A 248 31.32 -15.51 16.95
N GLU A 249 31.83 -14.27 16.99
CA GLU A 249 32.98 -13.85 16.19
C GLU A 249 34.24 -14.66 16.52
N LEU A 250 34.49 -14.88 17.82
CA LEU A 250 35.59 -15.73 18.27
C LEU A 250 35.41 -17.19 17.79
N LEU A 251 34.18 -17.73 17.90
CA LEU A 251 33.88 -19.07 17.40
C LEU A 251 34.08 -19.21 15.89
N VAL A 252 33.64 -18.22 15.11
CA VAL A 252 33.87 -18.18 13.65
C VAL A 252 35.35 -18.05 13.30
N GLN A 253 36.13 -17.31 14.09
CA GLN A 253 37.58 -17.19 13.91
C GLN A 253 38.30 -18.51 14.23
N GLN A 254 37.92 -19.19 15.31
CA GLN A 254 38.52 -20.44 15.74
C GLN A 254 38.06 -21.64 14.89
N TYR A 255 36.81 -21.62 14.43
CA TYR A 255 36.16 -22.70 13.68
C TYR A 255 35.50 -22.15 12.41
N PRO A 256 36.28 -21.66 11.41
CA PRO A 256 35.76 -21.00 10.22
C PRO A 256 34.83 -21.89 9.37
N GLN A 257 34.95 -23.21 9.51
CA GLN A 257 34.12 -24.20 8.82
C GLN A 257 32.86 -24.63 9.63
N SER A 258 32.54 -23.96 10.73
CA SER A 258 31.34 -24.24 11.49
C SER A 258 30.12 -23.48 10.95
N PRO A 259 29.18 -24.14 10.25
CA PRO A 259 27.98 -23.47 9.76
C PRO A 259 27.10 -22.95 10.90
N ARG A 260 27.03 -23.68 12.02
CA ARG A 260 26.19 -23.28 13.15
C ARG A 260 26.72 -22.07 13.91
N ALA A 261 28.05 -21.97 14.07
CA ALA A 261 28.67 -20.77 14.66
C ALA A 261 28.42 -19.55 13.79
N ARG A 262 28.60 -19.67 12.46
CA ARG A 262 28.34 -18.59 11.52
C ARG A 262 26.84 -18.20 11.48
N TYR A 263 25.94 -19.17 11.50
CA TYR A 263 24.51 -18.90 11.63
C TYR A 263 24.16 -18.19 12.95
N GLY A 264 24.81 -18.56 14.05
CA GLY A 264 24.66 -17.86 15.33
C GLY A 264 25.11 -16.41 15.27
N LYS A 265 26.26 -16.15 14.59
CA LYS A 265 26.72 -14.79 14.32
C LYS A 265 25.69 -13.99 13.53
N ALA A 266 25.14 -14.56 12.44
CA ALA A 266 24.11 -13.90 11.64
C ALA A 266 22.88 -13.55 12.46
N GLN A 267 22.43 -14.45 13.34
CA GLN A 267 21.29 -14.20 14.22
C GLN A 267 21.54 -13.05 15.22
N VAL A 268 22.77 -12.93 15.73
CA VAL A 268 23.13 -11.84 16.64
C VAL A 268 23.28 -10.52 15.89
N GLU A 269 23.83 -10.54 14.67
CA GLU A 269 23.88 -9.36 13.79
C GLU A 269 22.47 -8.87 13.45
N ASP A 270 21.52 -9.79 13.24
CA ASP A 270 20.10 -9.50 13.00
C ASP A 270 19.44 -8.85 14.25
N ASP A 271 19.62 -9.44 15.44
CA ASP A 271 19.14 -8.86 16.69
C ASP A 271 19.77 -7.48 16.98
N LEU A 272 21.06 -7.29 16.64
CA LEU A 272 21.74 -6.01 16.81
C LEU A 272 21.26 -4.96 15.82
N ALA A 273 20.98 -5.37 14.57
CA ALA A 273 20.38 -4.50 13.57
C ALA A 273 19.04 -3.94 14.04
N GLU A 274 18.22 -4.77 14.67
CA GLU A 274 16.94 -4.37 15.25
C GLU A 274 17.13 -3.42 16.43
N LYS A 275 18.01 -3.77 17.37
CA LYS A 275 18.34 -2.92 18.53
C LYS A 275 18.88 -1.54 18.15
N LEU A 276 19.75 -1.46 17.14
CA LEU A 276 20.38 -0.24 16.66
C LEU A 276 19.58 0.49 15.59
N ARG A 277 18.49 -0.13 15.10
CA ARG A 277 17.70 0.34 13.93
C ARG A 277 18.62 0.64 12.74
N SER A 278 19.56 -0.29 12.43
CA SER A 278 20.61 -0.09 11.44
C SER A 278 20.41 -1.01 10.23
N ASN A 279 20.13 -0.42 9.06
CA ASN A 279 20.03 -1.12 7.80
C ASN A 279 21.38 -1.73 7.38
N ASP A 280 22.51 -1.07 7.68
CA ASP A 280 23.84 -1.58 7.39
C ASP A 280 24.14 -2.86 8.18
N MET A 281 23.77 -2.88 9.48
CA MET A 281 23.92 -4.08 10.28
C MET A 281 23.02 -5.21 9.79
N LEU A 282 21.79 -4.88 9.36
CA LEU A 282 20.88 -5.85 8.79
C LEU A 282 21.41 -6.43 7.47
N GLN A 283 22.01 -5.58 6.63
CA GLN A 283 22.69 -6.04 5.42
C GLN A 283 23.85 -6.99 5.73
N LYS A 284 24.61 -6.72 6.79
CA LYS A 284 25.67 -7.61 7.26
C LYS A 284 25.10 -8.97 7.68
N ALA A 285 24.02 -8.99 8.45
CA ALA A 285 23.33 -10.22 8.83
C ALA A 285 22.85 -11.04 7.61
N ILE A 286 22.27 -10.37 6.59
CA ILE A 286 21.85 -11.00 5.33
C ILE A 286 23.02 -11.71 4.63
N ASN A 287 24.20 -11.08 4.60
CA ASN A 287 25.39 -11.67 4.01
C ASN A 287 25.89 -12.86 4.84
N THR A 288 25.94 -12.72 6.17
CA THR A 288 26.38 -13.78 7.09
C THR A 288 25.45 -15.00 7.06
N TYR A 289 24.11 -14.80 6.88
CA TYR A 289 23.16 -15.92 6.65
C TYR A 289 23.48 -16.69 5.36
N ARG A 290 23.83 -15.99 4.25
CA ARG A 290 24.27 -16.63 3.02
C ARG A 290 25.52 -17.46 3.25
N GLU A 291 26.55 -16.85 3.86
CA GLU A 291 27.81 -17.54 4.15
C GLU A 291 27.59 -18.81 5.00
N ALA A 292 26.73 -18.76 6.00
CA ALA A 292 26.40 -19.92 6.82
C ALA A 292 25.77 -21.07 6.01
N ALA A 293 24.93 -20.73 5.03
CA ALA A 293 24.25 -21.71 4.18
C ALA A 293 25.17 -22.29 3.07
N GLU A 294 26.25 -21.62 2.74
CA GLU A 294 27.21 -22.02 1.67
C GLU A 294 28.44 -22.77 2.21
N LEU A 295 28.59 -22.87 3.53
CA LEU A 295 29.70 -23.65 4.11
C LEU A 295 29.58 -25.15 3.81
N PRO A 296 30.72 -25.86 3.66
CA PRO A 296 30.71 -27.31 3.49
C PRO A 296 30.10 -28.02 4.71
N ASP A 297 29.52 -29.21 4.48
CA ASP A 297 28.89 -30.05 5.51
C ASP A 297 27.76 -29.36 6.31
N VAL A 298 27.18 -28.27 5.78
CA VAL A 298 25.99 -27.64 6.36
C VAL A 298 24.81 -28.60 6.33
N THR A 299 24.01 -28.63 7.40
CA THR A 299 22.83 -29.51 7.45
C THR A 299 21.67 -28.88 6.66
N SER A 300 20.84 -29.71 6.03
CA SER A 300 19.67 -29.24 5.25
C SER A 300 18.76 -28.33 6.09
N ASP A 301 18.51 -28.68 7.36
CA ASP A 301 17.68 -27.87 8.26
C ASP A 301 18.30 -26.48 8.53
N LEU A 302 19.63 -26.37 8.56
CA LEU A 302 20.32 -25.09 8.74
C LEU A 302 20.32 -24.28 7.45
N VAL A 303 20.52 -24.88 6.28
CA VAL A 303 20.36 -24.22 4.98
C VAL A 303 18.97 -23.61 4.88
N ARG A 304 17.94 -24.40 5.17
CA ARG A 304 16.54 -23.92 5.17
C ARG A 304 16.35 -22.72 6.09
N ALA A 305 16.80 -22.83 7.34
CA ALA A 305 16.62 -21.77 8.33
C ALA A 305 17.39 -20.48 7.96
N ALA A 306 18.64 -20.61 7.50
CA ALA A 306 19.48 -19.47 7.14
C ALA A 306 18.95 -18.72 5.90
N LEU A 307 18.66 -19.44 4.82
CA LEU A 307 18.18 -18.82 3.59
C LEU A 307 16.75 -18.29 3.73
N LYS A 308 15.86 -18.96 4.48
CA LYS A 308 14.53 -18.42 4.76
C LYS A 308 14.64 -17.08 5.49
N ARG A 309 15.44 -17.02 6.55
CA ARG A 309 15.65 -15.77 7.29
C ARG A 309 16.32 -14.70 6.43
N ARG A 310 17.27 -15.07 5.57
CA ARG A 310 17.88 -14.16 4.59
C ARG A 310 16.82 -13.53 3.69
N ALA A 311 15.95 -14.34 3.11
CA ALA A 311 14.89 -13.86 2.22
C ALA A 311 13.93 -12.89 2.94
N GLU A 312 13.50 -13.22 4.17
CA GLU A 312 12.68 -12.35 5.02
C GLU A 312 13.35 -10.99 5.26
N ARG A 313 14.66 -10.98 5.58
CA ARG A 313 15.39 -9.73 5.82
C ARG A 313 15.69 -8.93 4.55
N GLN A 314 15.82 -9.60 3.40
CA GLN A 314 15.90 -8.93 2.11
C GLN A 314 14.59 -8.23 1.75
N GLN A 315 13.44 -8.87 1.96
CA GLN A 315 12.13 -8.23 1.79
C GLN A 315 11.98 -7.01 2.70
N PHE A 316 12.36 -7.15 3.97
CA PHE A 316 12.31 -6.06 4.93
C PHE A 316 13.11 -4.81 4.47
N LEU A 317 14.28 -5.01 3.83
CA LEU A 317 15.09 -3.94 3.24
C LEU A 317 14.60 -3.45 1.87
N GLY A 318 13.45 -3.92 1.38
CA GLY A 318 12.96 -3.58 0.04
C GLY A 318 13.73 -4.26 -1.10
N ARG A 319 14.59 -5.24 -0.81
CA ARG A 319 15.38 -5.97 -1.82
C ARG A 319 14.59 -7.16 -2.35
N MET A 320 13.46 -6.89 -3.00
CA MET A 320 12.48 -7.90 -3.40
C MET A 320 13.07 -8.91 -4.39
N ARG A 321 13.83 -8.46 -5.42
CA ARG A 321 14.48 -9.36 -6.38
C ARG A 321 15.48 -10.31 -5.71
N GLY A 322 16.29 -9.80 -4.76
CA GLY A 322 17.23 -10.63 -4.01
C GLY A 322 16.54 -11.68 -3.14
N SER A 323 15.39 -11.32 -2.54
CA SER A 323 14.53 -12.26 -1.80
C SER A 323 13.97 -13.34 -2.71
N LEU A 324 13.44 -12.97 -3.89
CA LEU A 324 12.91 -13.90 -4.87
C LEU A 324 13.96 -14.95 -5.24
N MET A 325 15.17 -14.54 -5.67
CA MET A 325 16.27 -15.46 -6.01
C MET A 325 16.64 -16.38 -4.85
N THR A 326 16.57 -15.89 -3.60
CA THR A 326 16.86 -16.70 -2.41
C THR A 326 15.78 -17.76 -2.19
N LEU A 327 14.50 -17.42 -2.39
CA LEU A 327 13.37 -18.33 -2.26
C LEU A 327 13.32 -19.34 -3.41
N GLU A 328 13.62 -18.94 -4.64
CA GLU A 328 13.78 -19.87 -5.76
C GLU A 328 14.86 -20.93 -5.49
N LYS A 329 16.03 -20.49 -4.99
CA LYS A 329 17.08 -21.42 -4.56
C LYS A 329 16.59 -22.38 -3.45
N LEU A 330 15.82 -21.87 -2.48
CA LEU A 330 15.22 -22.69 -1.43
C LEU A 330 14.25 -23.74 -1.97
N VAL A 331 13.34 -23.35 -2.87
CA VAL A 331 12.37 -24.26 -3.48
C VAL A 331 13.06 -25.30 -4.36
N GLN A 332 14.14 -24.94 -5.06
CA GLN A 332 14.99 -25.92 -5.80
C GLN A 332 15.62 -26.96 -4.87
N ILE A 333 16.06 -26.57 -3.66
CA ILE A 333 16.65 -27.48 -2.68
C ILE A 333 15.57 -28.32 -1.96
N PHE A 334 14.39 -27.73 -1.72
CA PHE A 334 13.28 -28.34 -0.98
C PHE A 334 11.98 -28.28 -1.79
N PRO A 335 11.86 -29.00 -2.92
CA PRO A 335 10.73 -28.89 -3.82
C PRO A 335 9.38 -29.34 -3.23
N GLU A 336 9.43 -30.18 -2.19
CA GLU A 336 8.23 -30.68 -1.50
C GLU A 336 7.77 -29.77 -0.32
N ASP A 337 8.49 -28.69 -0.03
CA ASP A 337 8.16 -27.80 1.08
C ASP A 337 7.12 -26.75 0.65
N ILE A 338 5.84 -27.04 0.90
CA ILE A 338 4.71 -26.18 0.58
C ILE A 338 4.85 -24.79 1.21
N SER A 339 5.39 -24.69 2.44
CA SER A 339 5.58 -23.38 3.08
C SER A 339 6.56 -22.50 2.31
N LEU A 340 7.64 -23.06 1.76
CA LEU A 340 8.59 -22.31 0.95
C LEU A 340 8.01 -21.91 -0.40
N LYS A 341 7.17 -22.75 -1.00
CA LYS A 341 6.40 -22.39 -2.21
C LYS A 341 5.43 -21.25 -1.94
N ASN A 342 4.72 -21.28 -0.81
CA ASN A 342 3.85 -20.16 -0.42
C ASN A 342 4.65 -18.85 -0.24
N ASP A 343 5.81 -18.90 0.44
CA ASP A 343 6.70 -17.74 0.58
C ASP A 343 7.19 -17.24 -0.79
N LEU A 344 7.49 -18.15 -1.74
CA LEU A 344 7.90 -17.83 -3.11
C LEU A 344 6.76 -17.14 -3.89
N GLY A 345 5.53 -17.64 -3.78
CA GLY A 345 4.34 -17.02 -4.38
C GLY A 345 4.16 -15.57 -3.91
N VAL A 346 4.32 -15.31 -2.61
CA VAL A 346 4.30 -13.94 -2.06
C VAL A 346 5.42 -13.08 -2.65
N ALA A 347 6.64 -13.62 -2.81
CA ALA A 347 7.75 -12.87 -3.37
C ALA A 347 7.51 -12.44 -4.83
N TYR A 348 6.88 -13.29 -5.64
CA TYR A 348 6.43 -12.92 -6.99
C TYR A 348 5.38 -11.80 -6.95
N LEU A 349 4.37 -11.89 -6.07
CA LEU A 349 3.36 -10.84 -5.92
C LEU A 349 3.96 -9.49 -5.49
N LEU A 350 4.95 -9.49 -4.59
CA LEU A 350 5.65 -8.28 -4.16
C LEU A 350 6.44 -7.60 -5.29
N LEU A 351 6.76 -8.34 -6.36
CA LEU A 351 7.38 -7.83 -7.58
C LEU A 351 6.38 -7.49 -8.69
N GLY A 352 5.07 -7.68 -8.43
CA GLY A 352 4.03 -7.51 -9.44
C GLY A 352 3.94 -8.67 -10.45
N ASP A 353 4.73 -9.74 -10.28
CA ASP A 353 4.67 -10.92 -11.15
C ASP A 353 3.51 -11.86 -10.76
N ASN A 354 2.30 -11.47 -11.14
CA ASN A 354 1.09 -12.29 -10.92
C ASN A 354 1.17 -13.63 -11.67
N LYS A 355 1.83 -13.69 -12.83
CA LYS A 355 1.97 -14.94 -13.62
C LYS A 355 2.85 -15.94 -12.91
N GLY A 356 4.00 -15.50 -12.40
CA GLY A 356 4.89 -16.32 -11.58
C GLY A 356 4.24 -16.82 -10.30
N ALA A 357 3.57 -15.92 -9.57
CA ALA A 357 2.84 -16.27 -8.36
C ALA A 357 1.73 -17.28 -8.62
N LYS A 358 0.94 -17.09 -9.66
CA LYS A 358 -0.17 -17.97 -10.07
C LYS A 358 0.33 -19.41 -10.28
N LYS A 359 1.41 -19.58 -11.05
CA LYS A 359 2.00 -20.89 -11.31
C LYS A 359 2.42 -21.60 -10.01
N VAL A 360 3.05 -20.88 -9.09
CA VAL A 360 3.49 -21.43 -7.81
C VAL A 360 2.29 -21.88 -6.97
N TYR A 361 1.21 -21.06 -6.89
CA TYR A 361 0.03 -21.44 -6.13
C TYR A 361 -0.76 -22.58 -6.79
N GLU A 362 -0.78 -22.67 -8.11
CA GLU A 362 -1.33 -23.84 -8.83
C GLU A 362 -0.57 -25.13 -8.43
N GLU A 363 0.76 -25.11 -8.39
CA GLU A 363 1.57 -26.24 -7.94
C GLU A 363 1.28 -26.60 -6.47
N VAL A 364 1.11 -25.58 -5.60
CA VAL A 364 0.74 -25.82 -4.19
C VAL A 364 -0.64 -26.47 -4.08
N LEU A 365 -1.64 -25.98 -4.83
CA LEU A 365 -3.01 -26.50 -4.78
C LEU A 365 -3.14 -27.88 -5.40
N VAL A 366 -2.27 -28.27 -6.34
CA VAL A 366 -2.16 -29.65 -6.83
C VAL A 366 -1.64 -30.59 -5.73
N ALA A 367 -0.62 -30.14 -4.95
CA ALA A 367 -0.03 -30.95 -3.89
C ALA A 367 -0.88 -30.98 -2.61
N ASP A 368 -1.53 -29.87 -2.29
CA ASP A 368 -2.36 -29.68 -1.09
C ASP A 368 -3.62 -28.88 -1.46
N PRO A 369 -4.67 -29.55 -1.95
CA PRO A 369 -5.91 -28.88 -2.42
C PRO A 369 -6.68 -28.14 -1.33
N VAL A 370 -6.37 -28.36 -0.06
CA VAL A 370 -7.04 -27.68 1.07
C VAL A 370 -6.23 -26.55 1.67
N ASN A 371 -5.08 -26.21 1.08
CA ASN A 371 -4.21 -25.14 1.56
C ASN A 371 -4.90 -23.78 1.48
N GLY A 372 -5.35 -23.27 2.62
CA GLY A 372 -6.11 -22.02 2.67
C GLY A 372 -5.29 -20.81 2.27
N PHE A 373 -3.99 -20.78 2.64
CA PHE A 373 -3.09 -19.70 2.26
C PHE A 373 -2.94 -19.59 0.73
N ALA A 374 -2.69 -20.71 0.05
CA ALA A 374 -2.61 -20.73 -1.42
C ALA A 374 -3.94 -20.35 -2.07
N LYS A 375 -5.09 -20.80 -1.50
CA LYS A 375 -6.42 -20.44 -2.01
C LYS A 375 -6.68 -18.94 -2.00
N VAL A 376 -6.46 -18.23 -0.89
CA VAL A 376 -6.74 -16.78 -0.84
C VAL A 376 -5.86 -16.00 -1.82
N HIS A 377 -4.59 -16.38 -1.96
CA HIS A 377 -3.67 -15.72 -2.89
C HIS A 377 -3.99 -16.05 -4.36
N TYR A 378 -4.33 -17.30 -4.66
CA TYR A 378 -4.75 -17.71 -6.00
C TYR A 378 -6.06 -17.03 -6.40
N GLY A 379 -7.04 -16.98 -5.49
CA GLY A 379 -8.30 -16.25 -5.70
C GLY A 379 -8.08 -14.75 -5.92
N PHE A 380 -7.15 -14.13 -5.16
CA PHE A 380 -6.73 -12.75 -5.37
C PHE A 380 -6.17 -12.54 -6.80
N ILE A 381 -5.29 -13.42 -7.26
CA ILE A 381 -4.72 -13.33 -8.62
C ILE A 381 -5.80 -13.49 -9.69
N LEU A 382 -6.72 -14.46 -9.52
CA LEU A 382 -7.83 -14.64 -10.45
C LEU A 382 -8.71 -13.38 -10.54
N LYS A 383 -8.96 -12.72 -9.41
CA LYS A 383 -9.72 -11.47 -9.39
C LYS A 383 -8.97 -10.35 -10.10
N ALA A 384 -7.65 -10.23 -9.92
CA ALA A 384 -6.79 -9.28 -10.64
C ALA A 384 -6.76 -9.56 -12.16
N ASP A 385 -6.80 -10.84 -12.56
CA ASP A 385 -6.96 -11.28 -13.96
C ASP A 385 -8.39 -11.07 -14.53
N ASN A 386 -9.25 -10.32 -13.82
CA ASN A 386 -10.68 -10.11 -14.16
C ASN A 386 -11.52 -11.39 -14.23
N LYS A 387 -11.07 -12.50 -13.64
CA LYS A 387 -11.79 -13.77 -13.53
C LYS A 387 -12.66 -13.77 -12.26
N ILE A 388 -13.60 -12.83 -12.22
CA ILE A 388 -14.36 -12.48 -11.01
C ILE A 388 -15.07 -13.71 -10.40
N ALA A 389 -15.90 -14.39 -11.20
CA ALA A 389 -16.67 -15.54 -10.70
C ALA A 389 -15.77 -16.70 -10.25
N GLU A 390 -14.66 -16.94 -10.98
CA GLU A 390 -13.70 -18.00 -10.64
C GLU A 390 -12.96 -17.71 -9.34
N SER A 391 -12.73 -16.44 -8.99
CA SER A 391 -12.01 -16.05 -7.77
C SER A 391 -12.77 -16.34 -6.48
N ILE A 392 -14.11 -16.27 -6.53
CA ILE A 392 -15.00 -16.35 -5.35
C ILE A 392 -14.80 -17.63 -4.53
N PRO A 393 -14.85 -18.86 -5.09
CA PRO A 393 -14.70 -20.06 -4.28
C PRO A 393 -13.33 -20.14 -3.59
N TYR A 394 -12.26 -19.74 -4.26
CA TYR A 394 -10.91 -19.76 -3.67
C TYR A 394 -10.76 -18.76 -2.53
N LEU A 395 -11.19 -17.52 -2.71
CA LEU A 395 -11.17 -16.51 -1.65
C LEU A 395 -12.01 -16.95 -0.45
N LYS A 396 -13.23 -17.44 -0.71
CA LYS A 396 -14.16 -17.90 0.33
C LYS A 396 -13.59 -19.07 1.12
N GLU A 397 -13.24 -20.16 0.45
CA GLU A 397 -12.70 -21.38 1.09
C GLU A 397 -11.39 -21.10 1.84
N GLY A 398 -10.53 -20.23 1.27
CA GLY A 398 -9.29 -19.84 1.92
C GLY A 398 -9.52 -19.05 3.21
N LEU A 399 -10.45 -18.09 3.22
CA LEU A 399 -10.84 -17.33 4.42
C LEU A 399 -11.51 -18.24 5.47
N GLU A 400 -12.38 -19.16 5.04
CA GLU A 400 -13.07 -20.12 5.92
C GLU A 400 -12.12 -21.15 6.52
N SER A 401 -10.95 -21.39 5.92
CA SER A 401 -9.94 -22.33 6.44
C SER A 401 -9.39 -21.92 7.81
N GLY A 402 -9.31 -20.61 8.08
CA GLY A 402 -8.71 -20.06 9.29
C GLY A 402 -7.21 -20.37 9.45
N GLU A 403 -6.52 -20.71 8.36
CA GLU A 403 -5.08 -20.92 8.37
C GLU A 403 -4.32 -19.61 8.62
N PRO A 404 -3.12 -19.67 9.21
CA PRO A 404 -2.30 -18.48 9.40
C PRO A 404 -2.05 -17.74 8.07
N GLY A 405 -2.27 -16.42 8.07
CA GLY A 405 -2.09 -15.57 6.90
C GLY A 405 -3.29 -15.51 5.94
N THR A 406 -4.42 -16.13 6.27
CA THR A 406 -5.68 -15.99 5.52
C THR A 406 -6.58 -14.88 6.06
N ASP A 407 -6.47 -14.56 7.35
CA ASP A 407 -7.25 -13.50 8.00
C ASP A 407 -6.62 -12.12 7.76
N ASP A 408 -6.85 -11.57 6.55
CA ASP A 408 -6.32 -10.28 6.11
C ASP A 408 -7.42 -9.49 5.40
N GLY A 409 -7.52 -8.20 5.69
CA GLY A 409 -8.57 -7.30 5.16
C GLY A 409 -8.66 -7.29 3.64
N ARG A 410 -7.54 -7.47 2.94
CA ARG A 410 -7.48 -7.54 1.47
C ARG A 410 -8.33 -8.67 0.91
N PHE A 411 -8.31 -9.86 1.54
CA PHE A 411 -9.09 -10.99 1.05
C PHE A 411 -10.59 -10.82 1.31
N TYR A 412 -10.97 -10.22 2.45
CA TYR A 412 -12.38 -9.83 2.69
C TYR A 412 -12.84 -8.77 1.69
N PHE A 413 -11.99 -7.78 1.41
CA PHE A 413 -12.27 -6.73 0.43
C PHE A 413 -12.48 -7.33 -0.96
N HIS A 414 -11.55 -8.13 -1.46
CA HIS A 414 -11.62 -8.72 -2.80
C HIS A 414 -12.75 -9.74 -2.96
N LEU A 415 -13.05 -10.53 -1.92
CA LEU A 415 -14.20 -11.43 -1.93
C LEU A 415 -15.52 -10.66 -2.00
N GLY A 416 -15.68 -9.63 -1.17
CA GLY A 416 -16.88 -8.79 -1.17
C GLY A 416 -17.08 -8.08 -2.51
N ASP A 417 -16.01 -7.49 -3.08
CA ASP A 417 -16.04 -6.85 -4.39
C ASP A 417 -16.41 -7.85 -5.52
N ALA A 418 -15.81 -9.03 -5.50
CA ALA A 418 -16.14 -10.08 -6.48
C ALA A 418 -17.61 -10.50 -6.40
N LEU A 419 -18.13 -10.67 -5.18
CA LEU A 419 -19.54 -11.01 -4.96
C LEU A 419 -20.49 -9.88 -5.42
N GLN A 420 -20.15 -8.61 -5.15
CA GLN A 420 -20.95 -7.47 -5.65
C GLN A 420 -21.02 -7.44 -7.18
N ARG A 421 -19.90 -7.70 -7.87
CA ARG A 421 -19.83 -7.71 -9.33
C ARG A 421 -20.64 -8.84 -9.98
N VAL A 422 -20.87 -9.94 -9.28
CA VAL A 422 -21.78 -11.01 -9.74
C VAL A 422 -23.21 -10.87 -9.20
N GLY A 423 -23.51 -9.77 -8.49
CA GLY A 423 -24.84 -9.49 -7.93
C GLY A 423 -25.19 -10.30 -6.68
N ASP A 424 -24.23 -10.95 -6.03
CA ASP A 424 -24.46 -11.74 -4.83
C ASP A 424 -24.50 -10.83 -3.59
N LYS A 425 -25.68 -10.79 -2.94
CA LYS A 425 -25.93 -9.97 -1.74
C LYS A 425 -25.10 -10.37 -0.52
N SER A 426 -24.49 -11.57 -0.53
CA SER A 426 -23.60 -12.02 0.55
C SER A 426 -22.30 -11.21 0.64
N ALA A 427 -22.01 -10.33 -0.33
CA ALA A 427 -20.90 -9.39 -0.27
C ALA A 427 -20.85 -8.63 1.05
N TYR A 428 -21.99 -8.09 1.48
CA TYR A 428 -22.07 -7.30 2.72
C TYR A 428 -21.88 -8.12 3.99
N TYR A 429 -22.18 -9.43 3.97
CA TYR A 429 -21.83 -10.34 5.05
C TYR A 429 -20.31 -10.41 5.24
N TRP A 430 -19.55 -10.52 4.13
CA TRP A 430 -18.08 -10.58 4.18
C TRP A 430 -17.46 -9.25 4.57
N TYR A 431 -18.00 -8.13 4.14
CA TYR A 431 -17.59 -6.80 4.59
C TYR A 431 -17.84 -6.60 6.08
N GLU A 432 -19.00 -7.02 6.59
CA GLU A 432 -19.30 -6.96 8.00
C GLU A 432 -18.40 -7.88 8.83
N LEU A 433 -18.06 -9.07 8.31
CA LEU A 433 -17.13 -9.97 8.97
C LEU A 433 -15.72 -9.37 9.02
N GLY A 434 -15.24 -8.76 7.94
CA GLY A 434 -13.98 -8.03 7.90
C GLY A 434 -13.96 -6.87 8.91
N HIS A 435 -15.04 -6.10 9.01
CA HIS A 435 -15.19 -5.07 10.03
C HIS A 435 -15.14 -5.64 11.45
N LYS A 436 -15.90 -6.69 11.75
CA LYS A 436 -15.91 -7.37 13.06
C LYS A 436 -14.54 -7.92 13.47
N ARG A 437 -13.70 -8.26 12.50
CA ARG A 437 -12.32 -8.72 12.73
C ARG A 437 -11.30 -7.57 12.80
N GLY A 438 -11.77 -6.33 12.68
CA GLY A 438 -10.92 -5.13 12.80
C GLY A 438 -10.19 -4.72 11.53
N HIS A 439 -10.54 -5.30 10.37
CA HIS A 439 -9.89 -4.97 9.11
C HIS A 439 -10.43 -3.72 8.43
N PHE A 440 -11.69 -3.36 8.68
CA PHE A 440 -12.37 -2.18 8.12
C PHE A 440 -12.92 -1.30 9.23
N ALA A 441 -12.90 -0.01 9.01
CA ALA A 441 -13.50 0.96 9.93
C ALA A 441 -15.02 0.79 10.04
N SER A 442 -15.69 0.43 8.95
CA SER A 442 -17.11 0.06 8.92
C SER A 442 -17.42 -0.78 7.67
N VAL A 443 -18.67 -1.26 7.56
CA VAL A 443 -19.16 -1.93 6.35
C VAL A 443 -19.10 -1.02 5.11
N TRP A 444 -19.20 0.30 5.32
CA TRP A 444 -19.20 1.31 4.25
C TRP A 444 -17.83 1.91 3.99
N GLN A 445 -16.93 1.94 4.99
CA GLN A 445 -15.57 2.47 4.89
C GLN A 445 -14.58 1.32 4.97
N ARG A 446 -14.09 0.88 3.81
CA ARG A 446 -13.30 -0.34 3.66
C ARG A 446 -11.89 -0.11 3.15
N SER A 447 -11.43 1.13 3.21
CA SER A 447 -10.03 1.46 2.89
C SER A 447 -9.07 0.72 3.83
N LEU A 448 -7.91 0.32 3.31
CA LEU A 448 -6.95 -0.54 4.00
C LEU A 448 -5.70 0.20 4.48
N TYR A 449 -5.39 1.36 3.90
CA TYR A 449 -4.19 2.14 4.21
C TYR A 449 -4.56 3.42 4.98
N ASN A 450 -4.96 3.24 6.23
CA ASN A 450 -5.57 4.28 7.05
C ASN A 450 -4.60 4.90 8.05
N VAL A 451 -4.96 6.10 8.51
CA VAL A 451 -4.48 6.71 9.75
C VAL A 451 -5.64 6.71 10.72
N ASP A 452 -5.41 6.19 11.91
CA ASP A 452 -6.43 6.09 12.95
C ASP A 452 -6.79 7.45 13.51
N GLY A 453 -8.06 7.58 13.95
CA GLY A 453 -8.57 8.76 14.63
C GLY A 453 -8.98 9.92 13.73
N LEU A 454 -8.85 9.81 12.40
CA LEU A 454 -9.36 10.83 11.49
C LEU A 454 -10.89 10.82 11.47
N LYS A 455 -11.49 12.02 11.37
CA LYS A 455 -12.95 12.19 11.25
C LYS A 455 -13.45 11.49 9.98
N ALA A 456 -14.34 10.54 10.14
CA ALA A 456 -14.91 9.78 9.04
C ALA A 456 -16.34 10.25 8.76
N GLN A 457 -16.58 10.78 7.55
CA GLN A 457 -17.93 11.12 7.06
C GLN A 457 -17.97 11.06 5.55
N PRO A 458 -19.06 10.52 4.94
CA PRO A 458 -19.15 10.34 3.49
C PRO A 458 -19.03 11.65 2.70
N TRP A 459 -19.75 12.69 3.13
CA TRP A 459 -19.82 13.98 2.46
C TRP A 459 -19.24 15.09 3.31
N TRP A 460 -18.52 16.00 2.67
CA TRP A 460 -17.85 17.13 3.32
C TRP A 460 -18.30 18.45 2.74
N THR A 461 -18.35 19.49 3.56
CA THR A 461 -18.53 20.86 3.11
C THR A 461 -17.20 21.58 3.03
N THR A 462 -17.11 22.61 2.18
CA THR A 462 -15.91 23.45 2.07
C THR A 462 -15.43 24.00 3.41
N LYS A 463 -16.38 24.32 4.31
CA LYS A 463 -16.05 24.86 5.65
C LYS A 463 -15.39 23.81 6.53
N GLU A 464 -15.85 22.57 6.48
CA GLU A 464 -15.32 21.47 7.31
C GLU A 464 -13.91 21.06 6.87
N THR A 465 -13.60 21.14 5.59
CA THR A 465 -12.25 20.83 5.09
C THR A 465 -11.21 21.90 5.45
N GLY A 466 -11.64 23.15 5.72
CA GLY A 466 -10.72 24.28 5.86
C GLY A 466 -10.09 24.77 4.55
N TYR A 467 -10.26 24.07 3.43
CA TYR A 467 -9.66 24.38 2.12
C TYR A 467 -10.50 25.37 1.29
N THR A 468 -11.03 26.38 1.99
CA THR A 468 -11.96 27.36 1.41
C THR A 468 -11.36 28.12 0.22
N ASP A 469 -10.08 28.45 0.27
CA ASP A 469 -9.44 29.23 -0.80
C ASP A 469 -9.17 28.38 -2.04
N LEU A 470 -8.82 27.10 -1.90
CA LEU A 470 -8.72 26.14 -2.99
C LEU A 470 -10.08 25.99 -3.69
N VAL A 471 -11.15 25.72 -2.94
CA VAL A 471 -12.51 25.57 -3.51
C VAL A 471 -12.95 26.84 -4.23
N LYS A 472 -12.77 28.02 -3.61
CA LYS A 472 -13.09 29.31 -4.28
C LYS A 472 -12.26 29.53 -5.54
N MET A 473 -10.99 29.15 -5.54
CA MET A 473 -10.13 29.25 -6.72
C MET A 473 -10.66 28.36 -7.83
N LEU A 474 -10.98 27.10 -7.54
CA LEU A 474 -11.55 26.16 -8.50
C LEU A 474 -12.87 26.70 -9.09
N GLU A 475 -13.82 27.09 -8.24
CA GLU A 475 -15.12 27.60 -8.68
C GLU A 475 -15.05 28.92 -9.47
N ARG A 476 -14.11 29.81 -9.13
CA ARG A 476 -13.92 31.06 -9.88
C ARG A 476 -13.30 30.87 -11.26
N ASN A 477 -12.43 29.88 -11.39
CA ASN A 477 -11.67 29.64 -12.62
C ASN A 477 -12.20 28.45 -13.42
N TRP A 478 -13.35 27.88 -13.08
CA TRP A 478 -13.86 26.65 -13.68
C TRP A 478 -13.94 26.68 -15.20
N LYS A 479 -14.29 27.87 -15.81
CA LYS A 479 -14.34 28.02 -17.24
C LYS A 479 -12.96 27.91 -17.90
N THR A 480 -11.93 28.51 -17.30
CA THR A 480 -10.54 28.40 -17.79
C THR A 480 -10.06 26.94 -17.70
N ILE A 481 -10.37 26.26 -16.58
CA ILE A 481 -10.04 24.84 -16.38
C ILE A 481 -10.78 23.98 -17.41
N ARG A 482 -12.08 24.23 -17.63
CA ARG A 482 -12.88 23.53 -18.64
C ARG A 482 -12.31 23.73 -20.05
N ASP A 483 -12.01 24.96 -20.41
CA ASP A 483 -11.58 25.28 -21.77
C ASP A 483 -10.23 24.61 -22.10
N GLU A 484 -9.30 24.52 -21.13
CA GLU A 484 -8.07 23.74 -21.29
C GLU A 484 -8.32 22.22 -21.31
N ALA A 485 -9.25 21.71 -20.47
CA ALA A 485 -9.64 20.31 -20.49
C ALA A 485 -10.23 19.88 -21.85
N LEU A 486 -11.06 20.73 -22.46
CA LEU A 486 -11.64 20.47 -23.77
C LEU A 486 -10.58 20.40 -24.89
N VAL A 487 -9.51 21.20 -24.82
CA VAL A 487 -8.40 21.12 -25.77
C VAL A 487 -7.68 19.78 -25.73
N VAL A 488 -7.41 19.25 -24.51
CA VAL A 488 -6.73 17.94 -24.37
C VAL A 488 -7.68 16.76 -24.55
N MET A 489 -8.99 17.00 -24.50
CA MET A 489 -10.02 15.98 -24.74
C MET A 489 -10.32 15.76 -26.22
N ASP A 490 -9.87 16.65 -27.11
CA ASP A 490 -10.08 16.52 -28.56
C ASP A 490 -9.55 15.13 -28.99
N GLN A 491 -10.41 14.37 -29.67
CA GLN A 491 -10.12 13.01 -30.13
C GLN A 491 -8.89 12.94 -31.05
N ASN A 492 -8.52 14.06 -31.69
CA ASN A 492 -7.33 14.15 -32.53
C ASN A 492 -6.02 14.20 -31.72
N THR A 493 -6.08 14.58 -30.45
CA THR A 493 -4.90 14.64 -29.57
C THR A 493 -4.63 13.33 -28.82
N GLY A 494 -5.66 12.48 -28.62
CA GLY A 494 -5.55 11.16 -27.98
C GLY A 494 -4.97 11.19 -26.55
N MET A 495 -5.10 12.34 -25.84
CA MET A 495 -4.42 12.51 -24.55
C MET A 495 -5.15 11.88 -23.35
N PHE A 496 -6.45 11.59 -23.49
CA PHE A 496 -7.19 10.90 -22.45
C PHE A 496 -6.97 9.38 -22.55
N ILE A 497 -6.48 8.80 -21.47
CA ILE A 497 -6.24 7.37 -21.37
C ILE A 497 -7.50 6.70 -20.80
N PRO A 498 -7.95 5.53 -21.33
CA PRO A 498 -9.03 4.76 -20.73
C PRO A 498 -8.75 4.42 -19.27
N GLU A 499 -9.82 4.29 -18.46
CA GLU A 499 -9.72 3.81 -17.10
C GLU A 499 -9.29 2.33 -17.12
N GLU A 500 -8.24 1.99 -16.36
CA GLU A 500 -7.60 0.68 -16.34
C GLU A 500 -7.77 -0.08 -15.00
N GLU A 501 -8.39 0.57 -13.99
CA GLU A 501 -8.55 0.02 -12.63
C GLU A 501 -9.66 -1.04 -12.52
N ASN A 502 -10.31 -1.39 -13.64
CA ASN A 502 -11.44 -2.34 -13.70
C ASN A 502 -12.62 -1.94 -12.78
N LEU A 503 -12.81 -0.67 -12.50
CA LEU A 503 -13.92 -0.16 -11.70
C LEU A 503 -15.18 0.02 -12.52
N ARG A 504 -15.06 0.08 -13.83
CA ARG A 504 -16.13 0.30 -14.78
C ARG A 504 -16.88 -1.01 -15.08
N GLU A 505 -18.21 -0.99 -14.92
CA GLU A 505 -19.07 -2.08 -15.36
C GLU A 505 -19.31 -2.05 -16.87
N LYS A 506 -19.67 -0.86 -17.37
CA LYS A 506 -20.02 -0.62 -18.77
C LYS A 506 -19.76 0.81 -19.18
N GLY A 507 -19.79 1.09 -20.51
CA GLY A 507 -19.59 2.42 -21.08
C GLY A 507 -18.12 2.76 -21.29
N GLU A 508 -17.80 4.05 -21.40
CA GLU A 508 -16.45 4.55 -21.63
C GLU A 508 -16.09 5.60 -20.60
N TRP A 509 -14.92 5.44 -19.98
CA TRP A 509 -14.36 6.35 -18.99
C TRP A 509 -12.90 6.65 -19.31
N GLY A 510 -12.58 7.93 -19.54
CA GLY A 510 -11.24 8.40 -19.85
C GLY A 510 -10.72 9.38 -18.80
N GLN A 511 -9.40 9.43 -18.64
CA GLN A 511 -8.69 10.24 -17.65
C GLN A 511 -7.50 10.96 -18.28
N TYR A 512 -7.21 12.18 -17.80
CA TYR A 512 -5.97 12.90 -18.11
C TYR A 512 -5.36 13.41 -16.81
N THR A 513 -4.28 12.76 -16.38
CA THR A 513 -3.68 12.94 -15.05
C THR A 513 -2.61 14.02 -15.07
N LEU A 514 -2.69 14.98 -14.16
CA LEU A 514 -1.75 16.09 -13.99
C LEU A 514 -0.77 15.86 -12.83
N TRP A 515 -1.27 15.32 -11.71
CA TRP A 515 -0.46 14.88 -10.57
C TRP A 515 -0.88 13.50 -10.12
N GLN A 516 0.13 12.70 -9.81
CA GLN A 516 0.01 11.37 -9.22
C GLN A 516 0.95 11.27 -8.02
N GLN A 517 0.43 10.80 -6.88
CA GLN A 517 1.23 10.58 -5.66
C GLN A 517 2.08 11.79 -5.24
N GLY A 518 1.54 13.00 -5.37
CA GLY A 518 2.22 14.25 -5.02
C GLY A 518 3.29 14.72 -6.02
N LYS A 519 3.33 14.14 -7.23
CA LYS A 519 4.28 14.49 -8.29
C LYS A 519 3.56 14.85 -9.57
N LYS A 520 4.11 15.80 -10.34
CA LYS A 520 3.62 16.08 -11.70
C LYS A 520 3.85 14.87 -12.61
N VAL A 521 2.87 14.58 -13.44
CA VAL A 521 2.95 13.53 -14.46
C VAL A 521 3.60 14.10 -15.73
N GLY A 522 4.84 13.70 -15.99
CA GLY A 522 5.56 14.04 -17.21
C GLY A 522 5.35 15.50 -17.67
N ASN A 523 4.94 15.65 -18.93
CA ASN A 523 4.69 16.94 -19.58
C ASN A 523 3.20 17.34 -19.58
N ALA A 524 2.32 16.67 -18.83
CA ALA A 524 0.88 16.89 -18.86
C ALA A 524 0.50 18.38 -18.65
N CYS A 525 1.21 19.08 -17.77
CA CYS A 525 0.99 20.50 -17.51
C CYS A 525 1.33 21.44 -18.69
N GLN A 526 2.07 20.99 -19.69
CA GLN A 526 2.36 21.81 -20.87
C GLN A 526 1.12 22.03 -21.72
N ALA A 527 0.21 21.07 -21.78
CA ALA A 527 -1.04 21.17 -22.51
C ALA A 527 -2.12 22.00 -21.77
N VAL A 528 -2.02 22.09 -20.43
CA VAL A 528 -2.98 22.80 -19.57
C VAL A 528 -2.29 23.76 -18.58
N PRO A 529 -1.49 24.71 -19.06
CA PRO A 529 -0.57 25.49 -18.23
C PRO A 529 -1.29 26.41 -17.24
N LYS A 530 -2.47 26.93 -17.55
CA LYS A 530 -3.23 27.80 -16.65
C LYS A 530 -3.80 26.98 -15.48
N THR A 531 -4.37 25.83 -15.77
CA THR A 531 -4.89 24.90 -14.75
C THR A 531 -3.79 24.49 -13.79
N CYS A 532 -2.64 24.07 -14.31
CA CYS A 532 -1.50 23.69 -13.47
C CYS A 532 -0.99 24.88 -12.64
N SER A 533 -0.85 26.07 -13.23
CA SER A 533 -0.41 27.27 -12.49
C SER A 533 -1.38 27.67 -11.37
N LEU A 534 -2.68 27.45 -11.56
CA LEU A 534 -3.69 27.70 -10.53
C LEU A 534 -3.55 26.73 -9.36
N ILE A 535 -3.41 25.42 -9.63
CA ILE A 535 -3.40 24.37 -8.59
C ILE A 535 -2.06 24.29 -7.85
N GLU A 536 -0.94 24.66 -8.45
CA GLU A 536 0.40 24.62 -7.85
C GLU A 536 0.54 25.39 -6.54
N ARG A 537 -0.36 26.31 -6.27
CA ARG A 537 -0.37 27.14 -5.06
C ARG A 537 -0.90 26.41 -3.84
N TYR A 538 -1.40 25.19 -4.01
CA TYR A 538 -2.12 24.43 -2.99
C TYR A 538 -1.40 23.12 -2.68
N PRO A 539 -0.44 23.14 -1.73
CA PRO A 539 0.36 21.97 -1.37
C PRO A 539 -0.46 20.83 -0.77
N GLU A 540 -1.63 21.14 -0.20
CA GLU A 540 -2.59 20.15 0.28
C GLU A 540 -3.13 19.23 -0.83
N ALA A 541 -3.12 19.71 -2.08
CA ALA A 541 -3.49 18.93 -3.26
C ALA A 541 -2.25 18.41 -4.00
N THR A 542 -1.34 19.31 -4.41
CA THR A 542 -0.17 18.95 -5.24
C THR A 542 0.87 18.11 -4.50
N GLY A 543 0.88 18.16 -3.16
CA GLY A 543 1.73 17.36 -2.28
C GLY A 543 1.03 16.12 -1.71
N CYS A 544 -0.22 15.85 -2.10
CA CYS A 544 -0.95 14.67 -1.60
C CYS A 544 -0.38 13.39 -2.22
N LYS A 545 0.50 12.71 -1.46
CA LYS A 545 1.15 11.46 -1.90
C LYS A 545 0.19 10.28 -2.02
N ARG A 546 -1.03 10.41 -1.51
CA ARG A 546 -2.09 9.40 -1.57
C ARG A 546 -3.24 9.85 -2.45
N GLY A 547 -2.99 10.80 -3.35
CA GLY A 547 -4.01 11.39 -4.20
C GLY A 547 -3.54 11.68 -5.62
N GLN A 548 -4.51 12.08 -6.42
CA GLN A 548 -4.39 12.40 -7.84
C GLN A 548 -5.03 13.75 -8.12
N ILE A 549 -4.55 14.42 -9.18
CA ILE A 549 -5.23 15.57 -9.78
C ILE A 549 -5.37 15.26 -11.26
N LYS A 550 -6.62 15.14 -11.74
CA LYS A 550 -6.90 14.67 -13.10
C LYS A 550 -8.21 15.19 -13.66
N PHE A 551 -8.30 15.28 -14.97
CA PHE A 551 -9.58 15.38 -15.66
C PHE A 551 -10.18 13.98 -15.83
N SER A 552 -11.49 13.89 -15.74
CA SER A 552 -12.24 12.65 -15.88
C SER A 552 -13.46 12.86 -16.77
N VAL A 553 -13.52 12.11 -17.86
CA VAL A 553 -14.64 12.14 -18.81
C VAL A 553 -15.35 10.80 -18.83
N MET A 554 -16.67 10.81 -18.72
CA MET A 554 -17.52 9.63 -18.88
C MET A 554 -18.48 9.84 -20.04
N GLN A 555 -18.54 8.87 -20.94
CA GLN A 555 -19.49 8.86 -22.06
C GLN A 555 -20.89 8.38 -21.59
N PRO A 556 -21.95 8.65 -22.39
CA PRO A 556 -23.30 8.18 -22.12
C PRO A 556 -23.36 6.66 -21.86
N GLY A 557 -24.16 6.25 -20.87
CA GLY A 557 -24.35 4.84 -20.52
C GLY A 557 -23.24 4.24 -19.66
N THR A 558 -22.32 5.06 -19.15
CA THR A 558 -21.23 4.57 -18.28
C THR A 558 -21.73 4.36 -16.85
N HIS A 559 -21.38 3.20 -16.30
CA HIS A 559 -21.61 2.85 -14.89
C HIS A 559 -20.32 2.36 -14.24
N VAL A 560 -20.06 2.86 -13.04
CA VAL A 560 -18.93 2.45 -12.20
C VAL A 560 -19.45 1.68 -11.01
N TRP A 561 -18.92 0.48 -10.81
CA TRP A 561 -19.28 -0.40 -9.68
C TRP A 561 -19.18 0.31 -8.33
N PRO A 562 -20.00 -0.11 -7.32
CA PRO A 562 -19.77 0.28 -5.94
C PRO A 562 -18.36 -0.11 -5.51
N HIS A 563 -17.55 0.87 -5.10
CA HIS A 563 -16.15 0.66 -4.70
C HIS A 563 -15.73 1.63 -3.60
N THR A 564 -14.56 1.42 -3.03
CA THR A 564 -13.93 2.32 -2.05
C THR A 564 -12.51 2.63 -2.48
N GLY A 565 -12.06 3.86 -2.23
CA GLY A 565 -10.66 4.23 -2.38
C GLY A 565 -9.76 3.54 -1.33
N PRO A 566 -8.45 3.55 -1.54
CA PRO A 566 -7.51 2.76 -0.74
C PRO A 566 -7.23 3.33 0.66
N THR A 567 -7.57 4.59 0.93
CA THR A 567 -7.11 5.30 2.14
C THR A 567 -8.11 6.33 2.64
N ASN A 568 -8.15 6.54 3.96
CA ASN A 568 -8.86 7.64 4.60
C ASN A 568 -8.00 8.92 4.76
N CYS A 569 -6.78 8.93 4.21
CA CYS A 569 -5.85 10.05 4.35
C CYS A 569 -6.11 11.20 3.39
N ARG A 570 -7.08 11.07 2.48
CA ARG A 570 -7.45 12.08 1.49
C ARG A 570 -8.95 12.32 1.48
N LEU A 571 -9.32 13.50 0.99
CA LEU A 571 -10.68 13.80 0.54
C LEU A 571 -10.64 14.08 -0.95
N ARG A 572 -11.71 13.72 -1.66
CA ARG A 572 -11.83 13.88 -3.11
C ARG A 572 -12.78 15.02 -3.44
N MET A 573 -12.29 15.97 -4.24
CA MET A 573 -13.03 17.11 -4.75
C MET A 573 -13.34 16.91 -6.24
N HIS A 574 -14.59 17.05 -6.64
CA HIS A 574 -15.04 17.01 -8.02
C HIS A 574 -15.56 18.39 -8.43
N LEU A 575 -14.86 19.10 -9.30
CA LEU A 575 -15.35 20.32 -9.94
C LEU A 575 -16.09 19.96 -11.22
N GLY A 576 -17.37 20.33 -11.34
CA GLY A 576 -18.15 20.16 -12.56
C GLY A 576 -17.66 21.10 -13.68
N LEU A 577 -17.31 20.54 -14.84
CA LEU A 577 -16.83 21.30 -16.02
C LEU A 577 -17.82 21.27 -17.17
N VAL A 578 -18.33 20.10 -17.54
CA VAL A 578 -19.42 19.88 -18.47
C VAL A 578 -20.34 18.85 -17.84
N ILE A 579 -21.49 19.29 -17.40
CA ILE A 579 -22.44 18.46 -16.68
C ILE A 579 -23.78 18.47 -17.42
N PRO A 580 -24.22 17.31 -17.94
CA PRO A 580 -25.58 17.15 -18.45
C PRO A 580 -26.61 17.52 -17.38
N LYS A 581 -27.74 18.10 -17.79
CA LYS A 581 -28.77 18.59 -16.86
C LYS A 581 -29.43 17.49 -16.01
N GLN A 582 -29.40 16.25 -16.47
CA GLN A 582 -29.99 15.07 -15.82
C GLN A 582 -29.16 13.83 -16.17
N GLY A 583 -29.25 12.79 -15.35
CA GLY A 583 -28.69 11.48 -15.61
C GLY A 583 -27.27 11.25 -15.08
N CYS A 584 -26.62 12.27 -14.52
CA CYS A 584 -25.30 12.11 -13.90
C CYS A 584 -25.42 12.17 -12.38
N LYS A 585 -25.11 11.08 -11.68
CA LYS A 585 -25.23 11.01 -10.22
C LYS A 585 -24.12 10.17 -9.60
N ILE A 586 -23.79 10.50 -8.37
CA ILE A 586 -22.87 9.75 -7.51
C ILE A 586 -23.57 9.44 -6.18
N ARG A 587 -23.56 8.18 -5.80
CA ARG A 587 -23.94 7.73 -4.46
C ARG A 587 -22.67 7.59 -3.61
N CYS A 588 -22.68 8.11 -2.42
CA CYS A 588 -21.70 7.78 -1.40
C CYS A 588 -22.46 7.29 -0.14
N THR A 589 -22.21 6.06 0.25
CA THR A 589 -23.02 5.30 1.23
C THR A 589 -24.50 5.22 0.79
N ASN A 590 -25.42 5.82 1.52
CA ASN A 590 -26.86 5.83 1.26
C ASN A 590 -27.39 7.15 0.69
N GLU A 591 -26.54 8.15 0.45
CA GLU A 591 -26.92 9.45 -0.08
C GLU A 591 -26.41 9.64 -1.51
N THR A 592 -27.32 10.03 -2.41
CA THR A 592 -27.01 10.31 -3.83
C THR A 592 -27.02 11.82 -4.08
N ARG A 593 -25.99 12.31 -4.79
CA ARG A 593 -25.85 13.71 -5.22
C ARG A 593 -25.58 13.78 -6.71
N GLU A 594 -25.82 14.97 -7.28
CA GLU A 594 -25.54 15.31 -8.67
C GLU A 594 -24.46 16.38 -8.72
N TRP A 595 -23.74 16.48 -9.84
CA TRP A 595 -22.78 17.56 -10.07
C TRP A 595 -23.47 18.78 -10.66
N GLU A 596 -22.89 19.93 -10.40
CA GLU A 596 -23.29 21.21 -10.98
C GLU A 596 -22.06 21.86 -11.62
N GLU A 597 -22.23 22.46 -12.82
CA GLU A 597 -21.14 23.17 -13.49
C GLU A 597 -20.60 24.32 -12.65
N GLY A 598 -19.30 24.41 -12.50
CA GLY A 598 -18.60 25.42 -11.72
C GLY A 598 -18.74 25.27 -10.22
N LYS A 599 -19.28 24.13 -9.73
CA LYS A 599 -19.38 23.80 -8.31
C LYS A 599 -18.50 22.62 -7.94
N VAL A 600 -17.99 22.66 -6.71
CA VAL A 600 -17.17 21.60 -6.14
C VAL A 600 -18.03 20.73 -5.23
N LEU A 601 -18.03 19.43 -5.50
CA LEU A 601 -18.59 18.39 -4.64
C LEU A 601 -17.43 17.72 -3.89
N ILE A 602 -17.54 17.54 -2.56
CA ILE A 602 -16.47 17.00 -1.72
C ILE A 602 -16.98 15.77 -0.97
N PHE A 603 -16.24 14.67 -1.06
CA PHE A 603 -16.56 13.43 -0.34
C PHE A 603 -15.27 12.68 0.07
N ASP A 604 -15.43 11.76 1.00
CA ASP A 604 -14.40 10.82 1.43
C ASP A 604 -14.55 9.55 0.59
N ASP A 605 -13.65 9.34 -0.37
CA ASP A 605 -13.69 8.19 -1.28
C ASP A 605 -13.32 6.86 -0.61
N SER A 606 -12.86 6.88 0.65
CA SER A 606 -12.70 5.67 1.46
C SER A 606 -14.02 5.00 1.82
N PHE A 607 -15.14 5.73 1.70
CA PHE A 607 -16.50 5.18 1.79
C PHE A 607 -16.95 4.62 0.45
N GLU A 608 -17.80 3.59 0.49
CA GLU A 608 -18.40 3.02 -0.71
C GLU A 608 -19.15 4.07 -1.51
N HIS A 609 -18.75 4.23 -2.77
CA HIS A 609 -19.39 5.12 -3.71
C HIS A 609 -19.57 4.46 -5.07
N GLU A 610 -20.52 4.96 -5.84
CA GLU A 610 -20.99 4.39 -7.11
C GLU A 610 -21.42 5.51 -8.04
N VAL A 611 -21.14 5.41 -9.34
CA VAL A 611 -21.35 6.49 -10.31
C VAL A 611 -22.15 6.00 -11.50
N TRP A 612 -23.16 6.76 -11.89
CA TRP A 612 -23.97 6.56 -13.09
C TRP A 612 -23.88 7.78 -14.01
N GLN A 613 -23.72 7.50 -15.29
CA GLN A 613 -23.78 8.46 -16.38
C GLN A 613 -24.83 7.98 -17.41
N ASP A 614 -26.09 8.29 -17.10
CA ASP A 614 -27.27 7.87 -17.89
C ASP A 614 -27.79 9.01 -18.80
N ALA A 615 -27.01 10.11 -18.95
CA ALA A 615 -27.36 11.25 -19.79
C ALA A 615 -27.07 10.97 -21.28
N ASP A 616 -27.63 11.82 -22.17
CA ASP A 616 -27.43 11.72 -23.62
C ASP A 616 -26.11 12.34 -24.13
N SER A 617 -25.33 12.99 -23.25
CA SER A 617 -24.06 13.61 -23.56
C SER A 617 -23.02 13.32 -22.50
N TYR A 618 -21.73 13.46 -22.81
CA TYR A 618 -20.64 13.16 -21.87
C TYR A 618 -20.66 14.07 -20.64
N ARG A 619 -20.13 13.55 -19.52
CA ARG A 619 -19.82 14.30 -18.31
C ARG A 619 -18.31 14.51 -18.21
N LEU A 620 -17.86 15.75 -18.01
CA LEU A 620 -16.47 16.11 -17.75
C LEU A 620 -16.34 16.79 -16.39
N ILE A 621 -15.46 16.28 -15.54
CA ILE A 621 -15.13 16.86 -14.23
C ILE A 621 -13.63 17.00 -14.07
N PHE A 622 -13.22 17.85 -13.11
CA PHE A 622 -11.86 17.94 -12.63
C PHE A 622 -11.80 17.38 -11.22
N ILE A 623 -11.02 16.32 -11.03
CA ILE A 623 -10.82 15.63 -9.75
C ILE A 623 -9.58 16.22 -9.10
N VAL A 624 -9.68 16.60 -7.84
CA VAL A 624 -8.58 17.09 -7.01
C VAL A 624 -8.63 16.38 -5.67
N ASP A 625 -7.70 15.48 -5.44
CA ASP A 625 -7.53 14.87 -4.13
C ASP A 625 -6.70 15.79 -3.24
N VAL A 626 -7.11 15.93 -1.99
CA VAL A 626 -6.44 16.73 -0.98
C VAL A 626 -6.16 15.88 0.26
N TRP A 627 -5.11 16.19 0.99
CA TRP A 627 -4.89 15.58 2.29
C TRP A 627 -6.11 15.76 3.20
N HIS A 628 -6.41 14.75 4.00
CA HIS A 628 -7.43 14.85 5.04
C HIS A 628 -7.07 16.02 5.98
N PRO A 629 -8.03 16.93 6.31
CA PRO A 629 -7.72 18.19 7.01
C PRO A 629 -7.20 18.00 8.44
N GLU A 630 -7.41 16.85 9.05
CA GLU A 630 -6.91 16.53 10.39
C GLU A 630 -5.52 15.92 10.40
N LEU A 631 -4.93 15.62 9.22
CA LEU A 631 -3.55 15.17 9.15
C LEU A 631 -2.59 16.32 9.46
N MET A 632 -1.64 16.04 10.34
CA MET A 632 -0.61 17.00 10.70
C MET A 632 0.45 17.14 9.59
N PRO A 633 1.10 18.31 9.43
CA PRO A 633 2.11 18.51 8.37
C PRO A 633 3.26 17.49 8.36
N TYR A 634 3.66 16.96 9.52
CA TYR A 634 4.69 15.92 9.57
C TYR A 634 4.21 14.59 8.95
N GLN A 635 2.90 14.27 9.06
CA GLN A 635 2.31 13.08 8.46
C GLN A 635 2.30 13.18 6.93
N TRP A 636 2.07 14.37 6.37
CA TRP A 636 2.19 14.58 4.92
C TRP A 636 3.59 14.23 4.40
N GLN A 637 4.63 14.43 5.23
CA GLN A 637 6.01 14.11 4.87
C GLN A 637 6.35 12.63 5.06
N THR A 638 5.82 12.01 6.10
CA THR A 638 6.19 10.64 6.53
C THR A 638 5.32 9.54 5.91
N LEU A 639 4.07 9.85 5.56
CA LEU A 639 3.20 8.87 4.91
C LEU A 639 3.77 8.47 3.54
N SER A 640 3.82 7.16 3.29
CA SER A 640 4.22 6.60 2.00
C SER A 640 3.21 6.94 0.90
N PRO A 641 3.63 7.08 -0.35
CA PRO A 641 2.72 7.10 -1.50
C PRO A 641 1.90 5.80 -1.58
N ILE A 642 0.69 5.93 -2.12
CA ILE A 642 -0.22 4.80 -2.45
C ILE A 642 -0.74 5.02 -3.84
#